data_5772ec162affcb93be0f9c9e6316c890
#
_entry.id   5772ec162affcb93be0f9c9e6316c890
#
_cell.length_a   1.000
_cell.length_b   1.000
_cell.length_c   1.000
_cell.angle_alpha   90.00
_cell.angle_beta   90.00
_cell.angle_gamma   90.00
#
_symmetry.space_group_name_H-M   'P 1'
#
loop_
_entity.id
_entity.type
_entity.pdbx_description
1 polymer ?
#
loop_
_entity_poly.entity_id
_entity_poly.type
_entity_poly.pdbx_seq_one_letter_code
_entity_poly.pdbx_strand_id
1 'polypeptide(L)'
;MHRLNHDLNTRHQASRQGGNMGNDMQTTHKLRNRSLLAAACAAAIAAAMNPAYAQDNTPAVEEIQVISSSRRPENLTDVNAAIAILSEEELRLISHTHIQESANRLPGVNINRNNGQESLISIRSPVLSGGGACGAFLLAEQGIPLRAAGFCNVNELFDSHSENAERIEVVRGPASAFYGSNAVHGMINVVLPRAGSGSDVTVEVGPRGTMRGNARIGFDEGRVKHSLLLNGISEEGFRAESGYDQQKATWLYETTLDNGVNLDGGIGITNLNQETAGYVVGLDSYKDETLRRTNPNPEAYRNNNTVRAWTRISFTLDSGWDVILTPYYRKADLDFIQHFLPGTPTELNQHNSAGMQFATYKNLDDNRLLSAGMDIEFTEGSLQQSQALPTTGSPFVAATVPQGKHYDYDVDASQIAPFVQYQQYWDNGFDITLGMRFERIEYDYTNNMLVGRTRDDGSVCPMGGCRYNRPADRSDTFGNVAPKLGIRYQLSDDHNVQFRVTRGFRAPQATELYRLQNNQTVADLDAVEIDSIELGLQGSQGALSYEAIVYYMDKDNEIITDSNRINLNNMHTRHKGLELTAAFDINDQLRLSGAYNHARHTYENDQISGGVNLNGNDVSSAPRNFGTAQLQWRPTSRLMTELQWVAMGEYYSNPENLNSYDGHNVLNLRTRWDATEDLTVSLNILNLTDRKYAERADWSAFGGDRYFPGEPLRAFLALNWAF
;
A
#
# COMPACT_ATOMS: atom_id res chain seq x y z
N MET A 1 -33.22 51.19 35.91
CA MET A 1 -33.09 49.75 35.89
C MET A 1 -33.97 49.11 34.80
N HIS A 2 -33.79 49.48 33.56
CA HIS A 2 -34.52 48.87 32.44
C HIS A 2 -33.77 49.15 31.15
N ARG A 3 -32.58 48.52 30.96
CA ARG A 3 -31.83 48.51 29.68
C ARG A 3 -30.64 47.56 29.69
N LEU A 4 -30.78 46.34 30.24
CA LEU A 4 -29.67 45.34 30.23
C LEU A 4 -30.11 43.90 29.89
N ASN A 5 -31.37 43.72 29.41
CA ASN A 5 -31.86 42.36 29.09
C ASN A 5 -32.13 42.08 27.60
N HIS A 6 -31.62 42.90 26.66
CA HIS A 6 -31.87 42.70 25.24
C HIS A 6 -30.67 42.15 24.44
N ASP A 7 -29.44 42.17 25.01
CA ASP A 7 -28.25 41.76 24.29
C ASP A 7 -27.77 40.30 24.52
N LEU A 8 -28.40 39.58 25.46
CA LEU A 8 -28.04 38.18 25.74
C LEU A 8 -28.81 37.15 24.91
N ASN A 9 -29.95 37.54 24.31
CA ASN A 9 -30.75 36.62 23.48
C ASN A 9 -30.32 36.54 22.00
N THR A 10 -29.57 37.52 21.52
CA THR A 10 -29.07 37.51 20.12
C THR A 10 -27.78 36.71 19.90
N ARG A 11 -26.97 36.47 20.95
CA ARG A 11 -25.77 35.62 20.85
C ARG A 11 -26.04 34.12 20.94
N HIS A 12 -27.16 33.69 21.53
CA HIS A 12 -27.54 32.30 21.59
C HIS A 12 -28.23 31.77 20.31
N GLN A 13 -28.76 32.65 19.46
CA GLN A 13 -29.34 32.24 18.17
C GLN A 13 -28.27 32.10 17.06
N ALA A 14 -27.14 32.81 17.14
CA ALA A 14 -26.06 32.71 16.13
C ALA A 14 -25.24 31.42 16.27
N SER A 15 -25.13 30.82 17.47
CA SER A 15 -24.40 29.58 17.67
C SER A 15 -25.17 28.30 17.29
N ARG A 16 -26.50 28.37 17.14
CA ARG A 16 -27.33 27.25 16.68
C ARG A 16 -27.49 27.17 15.15
N GLN A 17 -27.20 28.23 14.41
CA GLN A 17 -27.25 28.20 12.95
C GLN A 17 -25.91 27.71 12.30
N GLY A 18 -24.77 27.79 13.01
CA GLY A 18 -23.50 27.26 12.53
C GLY A 18 -23.37 25.73 12.56
N GLY A 19 -24.14 25.05 13.43
CA GLY A 19 -24.10 23.59 13.54
C GLY A 19 -24.91 22.84 12.47
N ASN A 20 -25.87 23.49 11.82
CA ASN A 20 -26.71 22.84 10.82
C ASN A 20 -26.15 22.96 9.39
N MET A 21 -25.28 23.95 9.11
CA MET A 21 -24.70 24.07 7.75
C MET A 21 -23.63 23.02 7.45
N GLY A 22 -22.91 22.53 8.47
CA GLY A 22 -21.91 21.47 8.28
C GLY A 22 -22.54 20.10 7.99
N ASN A 23 -23.61 19.78 8.69
CA ASN A 23 -24.33 18.51 8.46
C ASN A 23 -25.13 18.52 7.15
N ASP A 24 -25.70 19.66 6.75
CA ASP A 24 -26.41 19.76 5.46
C ASP A 24 -25.46 19.71 4.26
N MET A 25 -24.22 20.23 4.39
CA MET A 25 -23.21 20.10 3.34
C MET A 25 -22.70 18.65 3.19
N GLN A 26 -22.45 17.94 4.30
CA GLN A 26 -22.03 16.53 4.23
C GLN A 26 -23.15 15.61 3.71
N THR A 27 -24.40 15.85 4.13
CA THR A 27 -25.54 15.07 3.67
C THR A 27 -25.85 15.33 2.19
N THR A 28 -25.69 16.56 1.72
CA THR A 28 -25.84 16.90 0.29
C THR A 28 -24.70 16.37 -0.57
N HIS A 29 -23.46 16.28 -0.04
CA HIS A 29 -22.35 15.62 -0.73
C HIS A 29 -22.56 14.10 -0.83
N LYS A 30 -22.99 13.43 0.25
CA LYS A 30 -23.30 11.99 0.24
C LYS A 30 -24.42 11.64 -0.76
N LEU A 31 -25.47 12.44 -0.84
CA LEU A 31 -26.57 12.27 -1.81
C LEU A 31 -26.13 12.55 -3.26
N ARG A 32 -25.26 13.54 -3.47
CA ARG A 32 -24.75 13.90 -4.80
C ARG A 32 -23.76 12.86 -5.35
N ASN A 33 -22.94 12.25 -4.48
CA ASN A 33 -22.00 11.21 -4.89
C ASN A 33 -22.74 9.88 -5.22
N ARG A 34 -23.79 9.53 -4.43
CA ARG A 34 -24.65 8.36 -4.74
C ARG A 34 -25.39 8.52 -6.08
N SER A 35 -25.83 9.72 -6.42
CA SER A 35 -26.47 10.00 -7.72
C SER A 35 -25.47 9.99 -8.88
N LEU A 36 -24.24 10.40 -8.67
CA LEU A 36 -23.17 10.32 -9.68
C LEU A 36 -22.72 8.87 -9.92
N LEU A 37 -22.62 8.05 -8.87
CA LEU A 37 -22.33 6.62 -9.00
C LEU A 37 -23.45 5.88 -9.76
N ALA A 38 -24.71 6.14 -9.40
CA ALA A 38 -25.86 5.58 -10.09
C ALA A 38 -25.95 6.04 -11.55
N ALA A 39 -25.60 7.28 -11.85
CA ALA A 39 -25.54 7.81 -13.21
C ALA A 39 -24.38 7.23 -14.03
N ALA A 40 -23.21 7.01 -13.41
CA ALA A 40 -22.07 6.35 -14.05
C ALA A 40 -22.38 4.88 -14.37
N CYS A 41 -23.00 4.14 -13.44
CA CYS A 41 -23.47 2.77 -13.66
C CYS A 41 -24.54 2.70 -14.76
N ALA A 42 -25.50 3.64 -14.80
CA ALA A 42 -26.53 3.70 -15.82
C ALA A 42 -25.96 4.06 -17.21
N ALA A 43 -24.95 4.93 -17.28
CA ALA A 43 -24.26 5.28 -18.51
C ALA A 43 -23.41 4.10 -19.05
N ALA A 44 -22.75 3.35 -18.16
CA ALA A 44 -22.00 2.15 -18.50
C ALA A 44 -22.93 1.04 -19.04
N ILE A 45 -24.10 0.84 -18.41
CA ILE A 45 -25.13 -0.12 -18.88
C ILE A 45 -25.69 0.31 -20.25
N ALA A 46 -25.88 1.60 -20.50
CA ALA A 46 -26.38 2.10 -21.79
C ALA A 46 -25.31 1.97 -22.90
N ALA A 47 -24.02 2.07 -22.59
CA ALA A 47 -22.94 1.84 -23.55
C ALA A 47 -22.76 0.36 -23.91
N ALA A 48 -23.12 -0.55 -22.99
CA ALA A 48 -23.03 -2.00 -23.15
C ALA A 48 -24.08 -2.61 -24.10
N MET A 49 -25.05 -1.85 -24.57
CA MET A 49 -26.15 -2.36 -25.45
C MET A 49 -25.78 -2.45 -26.93
N ASN A 50 -24.53 -2.20 -27.34
CA ASN A 50 -24.10 -2.41 -28.72
C ASN A 50 -23.38 -3.77 -28.85
N PRO A 51 -23.84 -4.70 -29.72
CA PRO A 51 -23.22 -6.02 -29.85
C PRO A 51 -21.84 -5.91 -30.55
N ALA A 52 -20.79 -6.23 -29.85
CA ALA A 52 -19.46 -6.46 -30.41
C ALA A 52 -19.26 -7.97 -30.65
N TYR A 53 -18.64 -8.32 -31.77
CA TYR A 53 -18.38 -9.72 -32.14
C TYR A 53 -17.33 -10.35 -31.22
N ALA A 54 -17.67 -11.49 -30.61
CA ALA A 54 -16.76 -12.30 -29.83
C ALA A 54 -15.70 -12.98 -30.73
N GLN A 55 -14.42 -12.88 -30.35
CA GLN A 55 -13.35 -13.69 -30.93
C GLN A 55 -13.13 -14.93 -30.07
N ASP A 56 -13.17 -16.11 -30.74
CA ASP A 56 -12.82 -17.41 -30.16
C ASP A 56 -11.34 -17.41 -29.74
N ASN A 57 -11.05 -17.45 -28.45
CA ASN A 57 -9.72 -17.73 -27.92
C ASN A 57 -9.73 -19.04 -27.13
N THR A 58 -9.17 -20.10 -27.70
CA THR A 58 -8.74 -21.29 -26.97
C THR A 58 -7.55 -20.89 -26.10
N PRO A 59 -7.58 -21.11 -24.77
CA PRO A 59 -6.44 -20.74 -23.92
C PRO A 59 -5.28 -21.70 -24.18
N ALA A 60 -4.18 -21.17 -24.74
CA ALA A 60 -2.85 -21.72 -24.53
C ALA A 60 -2.52 -21.56 -23.03
N VAL A 61 -1.79 -22.50 -22.44
CA VAL A 61 -1.23 -22.34 -21.09
C VAL A 61 -0.34 -21.09 -21.15
N GLU A 62 -0.85 -19.96 -20.69
CA GLU A 62 -0.10 -18.71 -20.66
C GLU A 62 0.99 -18.84 -19.59
N GLU A 63 2.26 -18.81 -20.00
CA GLU A 63 3.38 -18.67 -19.06
C GLU A 63 3.22 -17.35 -18.31
N ILE A 64 3.19 -17.43 -16.96
CA ILE A 64 3.00 -16.27 -16.12
C ILE A 64 4.21 -15.34 -16.26
N GLN A 65 3.99 -14.16 -16.83
CA GLN A 65 5.00 -13.12 -17.00
C GLN A 65 4.92 -12.09 -15.89
N VAL A 66 6.09 -11.63 -15.42
CA VAL A 66 6.25 -10.58 -14.39
C VAL A 66 7.07 -9.42 -14.94
N ILE A 67 6.80 -8.22 -14.46
CA ILE A 67 7.57 -7.01 -14.81
C ILE A 67 8.38 -6.47 -13.62
N SER A 68 8.06 -6.88 -12.39
CA SER A 68 8.68 -6.34 -11.18
C SER A 68 10.11 -6.81 -10.92
N SER A 69 10.65 -7.74 -11.73
CA SER A 69 12.03 -8.19 -11.63
C SER A 69 13.03 -7.27 -12.31
N SER A 70 12.66 -6.77 -13.51
CA SER A 70 13.59 -6.09 -14.43
C SER A 70 12.94 -5.02 -15.30
N ARG A 71 11.68 -4.63 -15.01
CA ARG A 71 10.89 -3.63 -15.78
C ARG A 71 10.57 -4.06 -17.21
N ARG A 72 10.72 -5.32 -17.56
CA ARG A 72 10.25 -5.93 -18.80
C ARG A 72 9.53 -7.23 -18.49
N PRO A 73 8.67 -7.74 -19.39
CA PRO A 73 8.06 -9.05 -19.21
C PRO A 73 9.13 -10.15 -19.19
N GLU A 74 9.14 -10.95 -18.13
CA GLU A 74 9.99 -12.15 -17.96
C GLU A 74 9.14 -13.26 -17.40
N ASN A 75 9.42 -14.53 -17.80
CA ASN A 75 8.72 -15.66 -17.20
C ASN A 75 9.07 -15.79 -15.73
N LEU A 76 8.07 -15.97 -14.87
CA LEU A 76 8.26 -16.10 -13.43
C LEU A 76 9.29 -17.18 -13.06
N THR A 77 9.32 -18.28 -13.80
CA THR A 77 10.27 -19.40 -13.59
C THR A 77 11.72 -19.02 -13.86
N ASP A 78 11.96 -17.99 -14.68
CA ASP A 78 13.30 -17.57 -15.09
C ASP A 78 13.85 -16.43 -14.23
N VAL A 79 13.00 -15.87 -13.37
CA VAL A 79 13.35 -14.73 -12.52
C VAL A 79 14.09 -15.17 -11.27
N ASN A 80 15.24 -14.55 -11.01
CA ASN A 80 15.98 -14.73 -9.76
C ASN A 80 15.55 -13.67 -8.71
N ALA A 81 14.26 -13.73 -8.30
CA ALA A 81 13.66 -12.91 -7.25
C ALA A 81 12.49 -13.66 -6.60
N ALA A 82 12.24 -13.41 -5.31
CA ALA A 82 11.06 -13.94 -4.61
C ALA A 82 9.82 -13.13 -5.00
N ILE A 83 9.15 -13.49 -6.08
CA ILE A 83 7.93 -12.81 -6.53
C ILE A 83 6.73 -13.70 -6.29
N ALA A 84 5.73 -13.15 -5.61
CA ALA A 84 4.42 -13.76 -5.48
C ALA A 84 3.40 -12.99 -6.32
N ILE A 85 2.44 -13.68 -6.90
CA ILE A 85 1.47 -13.12 -7.84
C ILE A 85 0.07 -13.49 -7.42
N LEU A 86 -0.84 -12.53 -7.57
CA LEU A 86 -2.28 -12.77 -7.64
C LEU A 86 -2.72 -12.55 -9.08
N SER A 87 -3.26 -13.58 -9.69
CA SER A 87 -3.75 -13.56 -11.07
C SER A 87 -5.08 -12.82 -11.19
N GLU A 88 -5.46 -12.44 -12.42
CA GLU A 88 -6.76 -11.83 -12.70
C GLU A 88 -7.94 -12.73 -12.25
N GLU A 89 -7.84 -14.05 -12.47
CA GLU A 89 -8.88 -15.01 -12.04
C GLU A 89 -9.07 -14.97 -10.51
N GLU A 90 -7.97 -14.97 -9.75
CA GLU A 90 -8.03 -14.85 -8.28
C GLU A 90 -8.57 -13.50 -7.84
N LEU A 91 -8.14 -12.40 -8.45
CA LEU A 91 -8.62 -11.05 -8.13
C LEU A 91 -10.13 -10.92 -8.42
N ARG A 92 -10.61 -11.47 -9.53
CA ARG A 92 -12.06 -11.51 -9.89
C ARG A 92 -12.86 -12.37 -8.90
N LEU A 93 -12.31 -13.50 -8.44
CA LEU A 93 -12.97 -14.35 -7.43
C LEU A 93 -13.04 -13.65 -6.06
N ILE A 94 -11.94 -13.03 -5.64
CA ILE A 94 -11.85 -12.33 -4.35
C ILE A 94 -12.76 -11.12 -4.36
N SER A 95 -12.75 -10.35 -5.47
CA SER A 95 -13.52 -9.12 -5.64
C SER A 95 -13.40 -8.22 -4.41
N HIS A 96 -12.15 -7.92 -4.00
CA HIS A 96 -11.85 -7.27 -2.73
C HIS A 96 -12.49 -5.88 -2.62
N THR A 97 -13.00 -5.53 -1.45
CA THR A 97 -13.38 -4.16 -1.08
C THR A 97 -12.20 -3.40 -0.48
N HIS A 98 -11.25 -4.12 0.07
CA HIS A 98 -9.97 -3.62 0.56
C HIS A 98 -8.84 -4.56 0.10
N ILE A 99 -7.75 -4.00 -0.39
CA ILE A 99 -6.62 -4.77 -0.98
C ILE A 99 -6.02 -5.83 -0.05
N GLN A 100 -6.15 -5.66 1.27
CA GLN A 100 -5.77 -6.67 2.27
C GLN A 100 -6.38 -8.05 1.98
N GLU A 101 -7.64 -8.10 1.55
CA GLU A 101 -8.37 -9.35 1.28
C GLU A 101 -7.69 -10.19 0.18
N SER A 102 -6.99 -9.51 -0.74
CA SER A 102 -6.21 -10.12 -1.81
C SER A 102 -4.76 -10.36 -1.38
N ALA A 103 -4.05 -9.32 -0.96
CA ALA A 103 -2.61 -9.37 -0.73
C ALA A 103 -2.21 -10.30 0.43
N ASN A 104 -3.02 -10.44 1.48
CA ASN A 104 -2.74 -11.36 2.61
C ASN A 104 -2.88 -12.86 2.24
N ARG A 105 -3.21 -13.19 0.98
CA ARG A 105 -3.10 -14.57 0.47
C ARG A 105 -1.67 -14.95 0.10
N LEU A 106 -0.82 -13.93 -0.13
CA LEU A 106 0.54 -14.13 -0.59
C LEU A 106 1.49 -14.44 0.59
N PRO A 107 2.48 -15.29 0.38
CA PRO A 107 3.47 -15.58 1.42
C PRO A 107 4.25 -14.32 1.79
N GLY A 108 4.65 -14.19 3.05
CA GLY A 108 5.44 -13.07 3.55
C GLY A 108 4.72 -11.74 3.68
N VAL A 109 3.45 -11.64 3.26
CA VAL A 109 2.66 -10.41 3.26
C VAL A 109 1.63 -10.41 4.38
N ASN A 110 1.58 -9.32 5.15
CA ASN A 110 0.57 -9.08 6.17
C ASN A 110 0.18 -7.60 6.17
N ILE A 111 -0.94 -7.28 5.56
CA ILE A 111 -1.50 -5.94 5.56
C ILE A 111 -2.56 -5.86 6.65
N ASN A 112 -2.41 -4.93 7.58
CA ASN A 112 -3.44 -4.64 8.57
C ASN A 112 -4.37 -3.54 8.05
N ARG A 113 -5.66 -3.82 8.02
CA ARG A 113 -6.70 -2.82 7.78
C ARG A 113 -6.95 -2.03 9.05
N ASN A 114 -7.00 -0.70 8.94
CA ASN A 114 -7.41 0.17 10.03
C ASN A 114 -8.90 0.52 9.86
N ASN A 115 -9.20 1.66 9.27
CA ASN A 115 -10.57 2.07 8.97
C ASN A 115 -10.73 2.37 7.48
N GLY A 116 -11.87 2.05 6.89
CA GLY A 116 -12.15 2.29 5.47
C GLY A 116 -11.07 1.68 4.57
N GLN A 117 -10.38 2.52 3.81
CA GLN A 117 -9.30 2.14 2.89
C GLN A 117 -7.88 2.25 3.50
N GLU A 118 -7.78 2.60 4.77
CA GLU A 118 -6.46 2.67 5.43
C GLU A 118 -5.82 1.31 5.60
N SER A 119 -4.52 1.24 5.32
CA SER A 119 -3.72 0.02 5.42
C SER A 119 -2.35 0.28 6.01
N LEU A 120 -1.85 -0.63 6.83
CA LEU A 120 -0.45 -0.70 7.24
C LEU A 120 0.14 -1.99 6.69
N ILE A 121 1.25 -1.85 5.98
CA ILE A 121 1.86 -2.93 5.22
C ILE A 121 2.96 -3.59 6.03
N SER A 122 3.10 -4.90 5.86
CA SER A 122 4.22 -5.71 6.30
C SER A 122 4.58 -6.71 5.19
N ILE A 123 5.85 -6.74 4.80
CA ILE A 123 6.44 -7.75 3.93
C ILE A 123 7.72 -8.20 4.61
N ARG A 124 7.78 -9.42 5.16
CA ARG A 124 8.93 -9.92 5.92
C ARG A 124 9.41 -8.96 7.02
N SER A 125 8.48 -8.24 7.63
CA SER A 125 8.74 -7.21 8.64
C SER A 125 7.65 -7.21 9.70
N PRO A 126 7.84 -6.51 10.81
CA PRO A 126 6.71 -6.06 11.64
C PRO A 126 5.76 -5.16 10.87
N VAL A 127 4.55 -4.97 11.35
CA VAL A 127 3.67 -3.91 10.86
C VAL A 127 4.16 -2.58 11.40
N LEU A 128 4.74 -1.78 10.51
CA LEU A 128 5.35 -0.49 10.84
C LEU A 128 4.30 0.62 10.85
N SER A 129 4.38 1.55 11.80
CA SER A 129 3.40 2.64 11.97
C SER A 129 4.00 4.02 12.30
N GLY A 130 5.31 4.14 12.35
CA GLY A 130 6.01 5.42 12.56
C GLY A 130 5.90 6.36 11.36
N GLY A 131 6.33 7.61 11.53
CA GLY A 131 6.25 8.63 10.47
C GLY A 131 7.00 8.28 9.17
N GLY A 132 8.06 7.47 9.24
CA GLY A 132 8.81 6.97 8.09
C GLY A 132 8.47 5.54 7.67
N ALA A 133 7.49 4.91 8.30
CA ALA A 133 7.13 3.50 8.07
C ALA A 133 6.74 3.20 6.61
N CYS A 134 6.10 4.16 5.95
CA CYS A 134 5.75 4.09 4.54
C CYS A 134 6.96 3.90 3.61
N GLY A 135 8.13 4.42 3.97
CA GLY A 135 9.35 4.29 3.19
C GLY A 135 10.00 2.90 3.27
N ALA A 136 9.46 1.97 4.04
CA ALA A 136 9.97 0.60 4.11
C ALA A 136 9.48 -0.31 2.95
N PHE A 137 8.44 0.11 2.23
CA PHE A 137 7.79 -0.64 1.16
C PHE A 137 7.60 0.26 -0.05
N LEU A 138 7.97 -0.24 -1.23
CA LEU A 138 7.65 0.46 -2.47
C LEU A 138 6.26 0.05 -2.95
N LEU A 139 5.38 1.03 -3.10
CA LEU A 139 4.07 0.84 -3.71
C LEU A 139 4.11 1.40 -5.12
N ALA A 140 3.74 0.58 -6.09
CA ALA A 140 3.81 0.94 -7.51
C ALA A 140 2.56 0.49 -8.27
N GLU A 141 2.32 1.16 -9.39
CA GLU A 141 1.39 0.74 -10.42
C GLU A 141 2.10 0.82 -11.77
N GLN A 142 2.02 -0.25 -12.56
CA GLN A 142 2.75 -0.37 -13.83
C GLN A 142 4.28 -0.22 -13.68
N GLY A 143 4.84 -0.54 -12.50
CA GLY A 143 6.27 -0.37 -12.19
C GLY A 143 6.68 1.08 -11.87
N ILE A 144 5.73 2.01 -11.79
CA ILE A 144 5.95 3.41 -11.43
C ILE A 144 5.56 3.61 -9.96
N PRO A 145 6.44 4.13 -9.09
CA PRO A 145 6.11 4.41 -7.70
C PRO A 145 4.89 5.32 -7.55
N LEU A 146 4.00 5.00 -6.60
CA LEU A 146 2.82 5.84 -6.31
C LEU A 146 3.22 7.19 -5.72
N ARG A 147 4.33 7.24 -4.97
CA ARG A 147 4.87 8.45 -4.34
C ARG A 147 6.36 8.61 -4.62
N ALA A 148 6.85 9.85 -4.54
CA ALA A 148 8.27 10.14 -4.59
C ALA A 148 9.01 9.57 -3.37
N ALA A 149 10.28 9.20 -3.54
CA ALA A 149 11.14 8.88 -2.43
C ALA A 149 11.24 10.09 -1.47
N GLY A 150 11.09 9.84 -0.17
CA GLY A 150 11.08 10.92 0.84
C GLY A 150 9.72 11.56 1.12
N PHE A 151 8.68 11.28 0.32
CA PHE A 151 7.36 11.91 0.43
C PHE A 151 6.21 10.92 0.62
N CYS A 152 6.50 9.73 1.06
CA CYS A 152 5.46 8.74 1.31
C CYS A 152 4.54 9.14 2.48
N ASN A 153 3.33 8.60 2.47
CA ASN A 153 2.43 8.61 3.61
C ASN A 153 2.05 7.16 3.92
N VAL A 154 1.86 6.80 5.17
CA VAL A 154 1.24 5.51 5.52
C VAL A 154 -0.16 5.45 4.89
N ASN A 155 -0.63 4.27 4.52
CA ASN A 155 -1.94 4.06 3.91
C ASN A 155 -2.08 4.36 2.40
N GLU A 156 -1.00 4.64 1.66
CA GLU A 156 -1.05 5.05 0.24
C GLU A 156 -1.55 3.99 -0.74
N LEU A 157 -1.66 2.74 -0.31
CA LEU A 157 -2.02 1.64 -1.22
C LEU A 157 -3.43 1.80 -1.83
N PHE A 158 -4.28 2.63 -1.22
CA PHE A 158 -5.59 2.98 -1.77
C PHE A 158 -5.52 3.81 -3.08
N ASP A 159 -4.38 4.40 -3.42
CA ASP A 159 -4.19 5.12 -4.67
C ASP A 159 -4.05 4.19 -5.88
N SER A 160 -3.66 2.93 -5.68
CA SER A 160 -3.56 1.95 -6.75
C SER A 160 -4.95 1.52 -7.24
N HIS A 161 -5.06 1.24 -8.55
CA HIS A 161 -6.32 0.77 -9.16
C HIS A 161 -6.42 -0.76 -9.12
N SER A 162 -6.19 -1.34 -7.95
CA SER A 162 -6.14 -2.80 -7.73
C SER A 162 -7.43 -3.54 -8.06
N GLU A 163 -8.57 -2.86 -8.04
CA GLU A 163 -9.90 -3.43 -8.35
C GLU A 163 -10.05 -3.80 -9.84
N ASN A 164 -9.27 -3.16 -10.71
CA ASN A 164 -9.23 -3.41 -12.14
C ASN A 164 -7.90 -4.02 -12.60
N ALA A 165 -7.08 -4.53 -11.67
CA ALA A 165 -5.78 -5.09 -12.00
C ALA A 165 -5.91 -6.39 -12.82
N GLU A 166 -5.00 -6.56 -13.79
CA GLU A 166 -4.73 -7.84 -14.44
C GLU A 166 -4.04 -8.79 -13.46
N ARG A 167 -3.10 -8.26 -12.67
CA ARG A 167 -2.43 -9.00 -11.62
C ARG A 167 -1.82 -8.06 -10.57
N ILE A 168 -1.53 -8.59 -9.39
CA ILE A 168 -0.72 -7.94 -8.37
C ILE A 168 0.55 -8.75 -8.19
N GLU A 169 1.71 -8.10 -8.37
CA GLU A 169 3.02 -8.68 -8.16
C GLU A 169 3.61 -8.18 -6.85
N VAL A 170 4.09 -9.07 -5.99
CA VAL A 170 4.77 -8.70 -4.75
C VAL A 170 6.18 -9.26 -4.75
N VAL A 171 7.16 -8.36 -4.77
CA VAL A 171 8.57 -8.70 -4.54
C VAL A 171 8.80 -8.76 -3.04
N ARG A 172 9.23 -9.91 -2.53
CA ARG A 172 9.50 -10.17 -1.10
C ARG A 172 10.99 -10.07 -0.82
N GLY A 173 11.35 -9.21 0.15
CA GLY A 173 12.74 -8.83 0.42
C GLY A 173 13.21 -7.63 -0.44
N PRO A 174 14.45 -7.17 -0.25
CA PRO A 174 14.95 -5.92 -0.83
C PRO A 174 14.88 -5.91 -2.36
N ALA A 175 14.26 -4.86 -2.93
CA ALA A 175 14.13 -4.65 -4.38
C ALA A 175 14.86 -3.37 -4.86
N SER A 176 15.69 -2.75 -4.01
CA SER A 176 16.33 -1.47 -4.28
C SER A 176 17.30 -1.48 -5.46
N ALA A 177 17.85 -2.65 -5.85
CA ALA A 177 18.75 -2.78 -6.99
C ALA A 177 18.11 -2.37 -8.34
N PHE A 178 16.78 -2.41 -8.47
CA PHE A 178 16.04 -1.93 -9.64
C PHE A 178 15.18 -0.71 -9.36
N TYR A 179 14.64 -0.61 -8.13
CA TYR A 179 13.61 0.37 -7.80
C TYR A 179 14.06 1.45 -6.83
N GLY A 180 15.25 1.32 -6.23
CA GLY A 180 15.84 2.34 -5.34
C GLY A 180 15.20 2.44 -3.97
N SER A 181 15.14 3.66 -3.46
CA SER A 181 14.56 3.98 -2.16
C SER A 181 13.14 3.49 -1.98
N ASN A 182 12.78 3.18 -0.74
CA ASN A 182 11.51 2.65 -0.29
C ASN A 182 11.27 1.15 -0.59
N ALA A 183 12.10 0.49 -1.39
CA ALA A 183 12.01 -0.95 -1.63
C ALA A 183 12.85 -1.77 -0.62
N VAL A 184 12.81 -1.39 0.66
CA VAL A 184 13.65 -1.96 1.76
C VAL A 184 13.23 -3.39 2.08
N HIS A 185 11.97 -3.61 2.41
CA HIS A 185 11.41 -4.92 2.73
C HIS A 185 10.72 -5.58 1.54
N GLY A 186 10.43 -4.83 0.50
CA GLY A 186 9.77 -5.33 -0.70
C GLY A 186 8.96 -4.28 -1.46
N MET A 187 8.23 -4.76 -2.45
CA MET A 187 7.43 -3.94 -3.34
C MET A 187 6.10 -4.60 -3.63
N ILE A 188 5.03 -3.81 -3.67
CA ILE A 188 3.73 -4.22 -4.23
C ILE A 188 3.53 -3.44 -5.53
N ASN A 189 3.35 -4.15 -6.64
CA ASN A 189 3.12 -3.58 -7.96
C ASN A 189 1.76 -4.03 -8.51
N VAL A 190 0.86 -3.10 -8.73
CA VAL A 190 -0.42 -3.33 -9.38
C VAL A 190 -0.22 -3.21 -10.89
N VAL A 191 -0.48 -4.27 -11.62
CA VAL A 191 -0.37 -4.31 -13.08
C VAL A 191 -1.76 -4.23 -13.68
N LEU A 192 -2.00 -3.18 -14.46
CA LEU A 192 -3.27 -2.95 -15.15
C LEU A 192 -3.34 -3.76 -16.45
N PRO A 193 -4.54 -4.08 -16.96
CA PRO A 193 -4.70 -4.81 -18.20
C PRO A 193 -4.18 -4.00 -19.40
N ARG A 194 -3.91 -4.69 -20.50
CA ARG A 194 -3.56 -4.03 -21.76
C ARG A 194 -4.76 -3.24 -22.32
N ALA A 195 -4.46 -2.19 -23.05
CA ALA A 195 -5.49 -1.45 -23.77
C ALA A 195 -6.18 -2.32 -24.83
N GLY A 196 -7.49 -2.15 -25.02
CA GLY A 196 -8.31 -2.95 -25.92
C GLY A 196 -8.72 -4.33 -25.38
N SER A 197 -8.34 -4.68 -24.13
CA SER A 197 -8.65 -5.98 -23.54
C SER A 197 -10.07 -6.01 -22.98
N GLY A 198 -10.98 -6.78 -23.63
CA GLY A 198 -12.32 -7.13 -23.14
C GLY A 198 -13.17 -5.95 -22.67
N SER A 199 -14.46 -6.18 -22.56
CA SER A 199 -15.37 -5.20 -21.92
C SER A 199 -16.27 -5.91 -20.95
N ASP A 200 -16.39 -5.37 -19.71
CA ASP A 200 -17.27 -5.88 -18.68
C ASP A 200 -17.71 -4.80 -17.70
N VAL A 201 -18.86 -5.01 -17.10
CA VAL A 201 -19.40 -4.18 -16.02
C VAL A 201 -19.80 -5.06 -14.86
N THR A 202 -19.35 -4.70 -13.66
CA THR A 202 -19.73 -5.37 -12.41
C THR A 202 -20.49 -4.40 -11.52
N VAL A 203 -21.62 -4.84 -10.99
CA VAL A 203 -22.34 -4.14 -9.91
C VAL A 203 -22.42 -5.07 -8.70
N GLU A 204 -22.05 -4.56 -7.55
CA GLU A 204 -22.06 -5.31 -6.31
C GLU A 204 -22.81 -4.55 -5.22
N VAL A 205 -23.57 -5.29 -4.40
CA VAL A 205 -24.25 -4.78 -3.22
C VAL A 205 -23.85 -5.59 -2.00
N GLY A 206 -23.74 -4.92 -0.86
CA GLY A 206 -23.33 -5.51 0.40
C GLY A 206 -24.03 -4.92 1.62
N PRO A 207 -23.61 -5.30 2.82
CA PRO A 207 -24.19 -4.78 4.06
C PRO A 207 -23.89 -3.29 4.24
N ARG A 208 -24.63 -2.64 5.12
CA ARG A 208 -24.43 -1.24 5.53
C ARG A 208 -24.40 -0.26 4.34
N GLY A 209 -25.32 -0.45 3.41
CA GLY A 209 -25.42 0.41 2.24
C GLY A 209 -24.24 0.30 1.26
N THR A 210 -23.41 -0.74 1.36
CA THR A 210 -22.32 -0.93 0.41
C THR A 210 -22.85 -1.10 -1.00
N MET A 211 -22.40 -0.22 -1.89
CA MET A 211 -22.63 -0.30 -3.34
C MET A 211 -21.29 -0.09 -4.04
N ARG A 212 -20.96 -0.99 -4.97
CA ARG A 212 -19.77 -0.90 -5.80
C ARG A 212 -20.09 -1.12 -7.26
N GLY A 213 -19.46 -0.35 -8.12
CA GLY A 213 -19.47 -0.51 -9.55
C GLY A 213 -18.06 -0.53 -10.12
N ASN A 214 -17.77 -1.52 -10.96
CA ASN A 214 -16.55 -1.59 -11.75
C ASN A 214 -16.94 -1.66 -13.23
N ALA A 215 -16.17 -0.99 -14.10
CA ALA A 215 -16.32 -1.15 -15.54
C ALA A 215 -14.93 -1.19 -16.20
N ARG A 216 -14.78 -2.10 -17.14
CA ARG A 216 -13.70 -2.12 -18.12
C ARG A 216 -14.35 -2.00 -19.49
N ILE A 217 -13.92 -1.04 -20.29
CA ILE A 217 -14.46 -0.79 -21.62
C ILE A 217 -13.27 -0.69 -22.58
N GLY A 218 -13.05 -1.74 -23.37
CA GLY A 218 -12.05 -1.80 -24.42
C GLY A 218 -12.64 -1.35 -25.75
N PHE A 219 -11.90 -0.57 -26.52
CA PHE A 219 -12.28 -0.19 -27.87
C PHE A 219 -11.05 0.15 -28.73
N ASP A 220 -11.17 -0.02 -30.02
CA ASP A 220 -10.11 0.26 -30.98
C ASP A 220 -10.45 1.46 -31.85
N GLU A 221 -9.52 2.39 -32.02
CA GLU A 221 -9.63 3.50 -32.96
C GLU A 221 -8.47 3.44 -33.97
N GLY A 222 -8.72 2.81 -35.11
CA GLY A 222 -7.70 2.56 -36.13
C GLY A 222 -6.58 1.64 -35.63
N ARG A 223 -5.39 2.20 -35.38
CA ARG A 223 -4.24 1.45 -34.84
C ARG A 223 -4.07 1.59 -33.34
N VAL A 224 -4.83 2.47 -32.74
CA VAL A 224 -4.74 2.74 -31.31
C VAL A 224 -5.78 1.93 -30.58
N LYS A 225 -5.35 1.13 -29.64
CA LYS A 225 -6.23 0.42 -28.70
C LYS A 225 -6.42 1.28 -27.46
N HIS A 226 -7.62 1.24 -26.91
CA HIS A 226 -7.98 2.00 -25.73
C HIS A 226 -8.68 1.12 -24.71
N SER A 227 -8.53 1.45 -23.42
CA SER A 227 -9.39 0.95 -22.36
C SER A 227 -9.73 2.07 -21.38
N LEU A 228 -10.98 2.09 -20.95
CA LEU A 228 -11.44 2.91 -19.84
C LEU A 228 -11.77 1.99 -18.67
N LEU A 229 -11.06 2.17 -17.56
CA LEU A 229 -11.24 1.44 -16.32
C LEU A 229 -11.89 2.38 -15.30
N LEU A 230 -13.04 1.98 -14.77
CA LEU A 230 -13.78 2.76 -13.77
C LEU A 230 -14.02 1.91 -12.53
N ASN A 231 -13.89 2.52 -11.37
CA ASN A 231 -14.28 1.94 -10.10
C ASN A 231 -14.97 3.00 -9.23
N GLY A 232 -16.02 2.62 -8.56
CA GLY A 232 -16.68 3.46 -7.57
C GLY A 232 -17.24 2.60 -6.44
N ILE A 233 -17.00 3.01 -5.19
CA ILE A 233 -17.55 2.35 -4.00
C ILE A 233 -18.05 3.40 -3.02
N SER A 234 -19.17 3.07 -2.35
CA SER A 234 -19.72 3.80 -1.21
C SER A 234 -20.09 2.80 -0.13
N GLU A 235 -19.70 3.06 1.12
CA GLU A 235 -19.99 2.23 2.29
C GLU A 235 -20.20 3.11 3.52
N GLU A 236 -21.23 2.79 4.37
CA GLU A 236 -21.50 3.54 5.60
C GLU A 236 -20.57 3.15 6.77
N GLY A 237 -19.76 2.10 6.58
CA GLY A 237 -18.85 1.60 7.60
C GLY A 237 -19.52 0.75 8.69
N PHE A 238 -18.69 0.03 9.42
CA PHE A 238 -19.12 -0.89 10.49
C PHE A 238 -19.26 -0.18 11.84
N ARG A 239 -18.49 0.89 12.06
CA ARG A 239 -18.48 1.71 13.27
C ARG A 239 -19.24 3.01 13.03
N ALA A 240 -19.54 3.74 14.10
CA ALA A 240 -20.12 5.07 13.97
C ALA A 240 -19.16 6.00 13.24
N GLU A 241 -19.65 6.83 12.33
CA GLU A 241 -18.86 7.80 11.53
C GLU A 241 -17.55 7.16 11.01
N SER A 242 -17.70 6.11 10.18
CA SER A 242 -16.56 5.35 9.65
C SER A 242 -16.76 4.92 8.19
N GLY A 243 -17.67 5.59 7.51
CA GLY A 243 -17.96 5.34 6.10
C GLY A 243 -16.91 5.96 5.16
N TYR A 244 -16.98 5.55 3.89
CA TYR A 244 -16.14 6.14 2.84
C TYR A 244 -16.81 6.06 1.48
N ASP A 245 -16.40 7.00 0.62
CA ASP A 245 -16.68 7.03 -0.80
C ASP A 245 -15.36 7.09 -1.56
N GLN A 246 -15.16 6.22 -2.55
CA GLN A 246 -13.98 6.25 -3.42
C GLN A 246 -14.37 6.13 -4.87
N GLN A 247 -13.73 6.91 -5.74
CA GLN A 247 -13.86 6.85 -7.18
C GLN A 247 -12.47 6.78 -7.82
N LYS A 248 -12.32 5.90 -8.80
CA LYS A 248 -11.11 5.74 -9.59
C LYS A 248 -11.47 5.67 -11.06
N ALA A 249 -10.68 6.31 -11.90
CA ALA A 249 -10.80 6.19 -13.34
C ALA A 249 -9.40 6.13 -13.97
N THR A 250 -9.19 5.20 -14.90
CA THR A 250 -7.96 5.12 -15.70
C THR A 250 -8.33 4.98 -17.16
N TRP A 251 -7.75 5.83 -17.99
CA TRP A 251 -7.72 5.66 -19.43
C TRP A 251 -6.37 5.07 -19.82
N LEU A 252 -6.38 4.00 -20.60
CA LEU A 252 -5.19 3.33 -21.13
C LEU A 252 -5.19 3.43 -22.66
N TYR A 253 -4.00 3.48 -23.27
CA TYR A 253 -3.83 3.37 -24.70
C TYR A 253 -2.60 2.53 -25.06
N GLU A 254 -2.65 1.90 -26.22
CA GLU A 254 -1.55 1.11 -26.80
C GLU A 254 -1.55 1.29 -28.32
N THR A 255 -0.38 1.52 -28.92
CA THR A 255 -0.23 1.60 -30.37
C THR A 255 1.21 1.27 -30.79
N THR A 256 1.34 0.81 -32.04
CA THR A 256 2.65 0.65 -32.69
C THR A 256 2.73 1.61 -33.87
N LEU A 257 3.75 2.46 -33.89
CA LEU A 257 4.02 3.41 -34.96
C LEU A 257 4.61 2.72 -36.21
N ASP A 258 4.56 3.38 -37.36
CA ASP A 258 5.04 2.81 -38.64
C ASP A 258 6.56 2.45 -38.63
N ASN A 259 7.33 3.08 -37.77
CA ASN A 259 8.76 2.81 -37.56
C ASN A 259 9.05 1.70 -36.56
N GLY A 260 8.04 0.97 -36.07
CA GLY A 260 8.16 -0.13 -35.12
C GLY A 260 8.29 0.30 -33.65
N VAL A 261 8.16 1.59 -33.33
CA VAL A 261 8.11 2.07 -31.94
C VAL A 261 6.75 1.72 -31.32
N ASN A 262 6.77 1.02 -30.18
CA ASN A 262 5.58 0.74 -29.40
C ASN A 262 5.38 1.85 -28.36
N LEU A 263 4.15 2.30 -28.22
CA LEU A 263 3.71 3.26 -27.23
C LEU A 263 2.57 2.64 -26.42
N ASP A 264 2.72 2.55 -25.11
CA ASP A 264 1.66 2.24 -24.18
C ASP A 264 1.67 3.23 -23.01
N GLY A 265 0.50 3.54 -22.49
CA GLY A 265 0.43 4.50 -21.41
C GLY A 265 -0.97 4.73 -20.87
N GLY A 266 -1.09 5.65 -19.94
CA GLY A 266 -2.38 5.98 -19.36
C GLY A 266 -2.40 7.21 -18.48
N ILE A 267 -3.63 7.57 -18.11
CA ILE A 267 -3.93 8.62 -17.13
C ILE A 267 -4.88 8.04 -16.11
N GLY A 268 -4.47 8.03 -14.84
CA GLY A 268 -5.26 7.56 -13.71
C GLY A 268 -5.60 8.71 -12.76
N ILE A 269 -6.83 8.69 -12.23
CA ILE A 269 -7.29 9.62 -11.18
C ILE A 269 -7.93 8.83 -10.05
N THR A 270 -7.69 9.26 -8.81
CA THR A 270 -8.33 8.70 -7.60
C THR A 270 -8.88 9.83 -6.76
N ASN A 271 -10.11 9.67 -6.29
CA ASN A 271 -10.71 10.50 -5.24
C ASN A 271 -11.15 9.60 -4.09
N LEU A 272 -10.74 9.90 -2.87
CA LEU A 272 -11.17 9.25 -1.64
C LEU A 272 -11.70 10.29 -0.66
N ASN A 273 -12.90 10.06 -0.13
CA ASN A 273 -13.45 10.78 1.00
C ASN A 273 -13.81 9.76 2.07
N GLN A 274 -13.17 9.85 3.23
CA GLN A 274 -13.28 8.84 4.26
C GLN A 274 -13.43 9.45 5.64
N GLU A 275 -14.40 8.94 6.41
CA GLU A 275 -14.46 9.13 7.86
C GLU A 275 -13.47 8.15 8.51
N THR A 276 -12.72 8.60 9.51
CA THR A 276 -11.67 7.80 10.15
C THR A 276 -11.99 7.54 11.62
N ALA A 277 -12.26 6.30 11.97
CA ALA A 277 -12.51 5.93 13.37
C ALA A 277 -11.19 5.51 14.06
N GLY A 278 -10.90 6.13 15.21
CA GLY A 278 -9.74 5.78 16.05
C GLY A 278 -9.86 4.41 16.72
N TYR A 279 -8.86 4.01 17.49
CA TYR A 279 -8.85 2.77 18.26
C TYR A 279 -10.01 2.70 19.28
N VAL A 280 -10.57 1.51 19.49
CA VAL A 280 -11.29 1.21 20.73
C VAL A 280 -10.29 0.84 21.82
N VAL A 281 -10.50 1.32 23.05
CA VAL A 281 -9.54 1.24 24.16
C VAL A 281 -10.08 0.34 25.26
N GLY A 282 -9.20 -0.42 25.89
CA GLY A 282 -9.46 -1.35 26.97
C GLY A 282 -9.21 -2.80 26.60
N LEU A 283 -8.80 -3.61 27.57
CA LEU A 283 -8.51 -5.02 27.34
C LEU A 283 -9.74 -5.72 26.71
N ASP A 284 -9.50 -6.40 25.59
CA ASP A 284 -10.52 -7.13 24.84
C ASP A 284 -11.72 -6.29 24.35
N SER A 285 -11.61 -4.96 24.30
CA SER A 285 -12.71 -4.06 23.90
C SER A 285 -13.28 -4.38 22.50
N TYR A 286 -12.50 -4.99 21.62
CA TYR A 286 -12.96 -5.46 20.30
C TYR A 286 -13.95 -6.62 20.37
N LYS A 287 -14.06 -7.33 21.52
CA LYS A 287 -15.02 -8.42 21.76
C LYS A 287 -16.37 -7.90 22.28
N ASP A 288 -16.42 -6.67 22.83
CA ASP A 288 -17.64 -6.05 23.32
C ASP A 288 -18.49 -5.49 22.17
N GLU A 289 -19.77 -5.86 22.08
CA GLU A 289 -20.66 -5.50 20.97
C GLU A 289 -20.93 -3.99 20.87
N THR A 290 -20.89 -3.28 21.97
CA THR A 290 -21.13 -1.83 22.01
C THR A 290 -19.83 -1.09 21.69
N LEU A 291 -18.74 -1.42 22.40
CA LEU A 291 -17.45 -0.72 22.24
C LEU A 291 -16.87 -0.87 20.83
N ARG A 292 -16.94 -2.07 20.23
CA ARG A 292 -16.41 -2.31 18.88
C ARG A 292 -17.06 -1.48 17.79
N ARG A 293 -18.27 -0.93 18.05
CA ARG A 293 -19.01 -0.08 17.11
C ARG A 293 -18.83 1.41 17.37
N THR A 294 -18.17 1.79 18.44
CA THR A 294 -17.95 3.19 18.79
C THR A 294 -16.82 3.81 17.96
N ASN A 295 -16.92 5.11 17.73
CA ASN A 295 -15.83 5.93 17.18
C ASN A 295 -15.46 6.99 18.23
N PRO A 296 -14.24 6.94 18.81
CA PRO A 296 -13.79 7.95 19.76
C PRO A 296 -13.42 9.29 19.09
N ASN A 297 -13.34 9.32 17.75
CA ASN A 297 -12.93 10.48 16.97
C ASN A 297 -13.89 10.73 15.79
N PRO A 298 -15.17 11.07 16.08
CA PRO A 298 -16.19 11.19 15.02
C PRO A 298 -15.92 12.36 14.04
N GLU A 299 -15.07 13.30 14.42
CA GLU A 299 -14.64 14.43 13.58
C GLU A 299 -13.53 14.06 12.59
N ALA A 300 -12.89 12.90 12.78
CA ALA A 300 -11.70 12.54 11.99
C ALA A 300 -12.08 12.08 10.58
N TYR A 301 -11.28 12.55 9.63
CA TYR A 301 -11.42 12.19 8.21
C TYR A 301 -10.06 12.07 7.52
N ARG A 302 -10.08 11.44 6.34
CA ARG A 302 -8.95 11.39 5.39
C ARG A 302 -9.50 11.52 3.98
N ASN A 303 -9.17 12.63 3.33
CA ASN A 303 -9.50 12.89 1.93
C ASN A 303 -8.23 12.84 1.11
N ASN A 304 -8.30 12.26 -0.08
CA ASN A 304 -7.15 12.18 -0.97
C ASN A 304 -7.58 12.31 -2.44
N ASN A 305 -6.82 13.10 -3.19
CA ASN A 305 -6.97 13.25 -4.62
C ASN A 305 -5.63 13.01 -5.30
N THR A 306 -5.60 12.12 -6.28
CA THR A 306 -4.38 11.87 -7.05
C THR A 306 -4.63 11.88 -8.54
N VAL A 307 -3.60 12.30 -9.28
CA VAL A 307 -3.54 12.20 -10.74
C VAL A 307 -2.20 11.60 -11.09
N ARG A 308 -2.19 10.61 -11.98
CA ARG A 308 -0.98 10.00 -12.54
C ARG A 308 -1.12 9.89 -14.04
N ALA A 309 -0.02 10.18 -14.75
CA ALA A 309 0.06 10.03 -16.19
C ALA A 309 1.41 9.44 -16.57
N TRP A 310 1.43 8.52 -17.50
CA TRP A 310 2.67 7.91 -17.99
C TRP A 310 2.55 7.49 -19.45
N THR A 311 3.71 7.36 -20.08
CA THR A 311 3.85 6.77 -21.43
C THR A 311 5.09 5.89 -21.42
N ARG A 312 4.97 4.62 -21.78
CA ARG A 312 6.09 3.74 -22.05
C ARG A 312 6.36 3.75 -23.55
N ILE A 313 7.58 4.07 -23.91
CA ILE A 313 8.08 4.13 -25.28
C ILE A 313 9.10 3.01 -25.42
N SER A 314 8.83 2.00 -26.23
CA SER A 314 9.72 0.86 -26.40
C SER A 314 10.06 0.61 -27.86
N PHE A 315 11.36 0.37 -28.14
CA PHE A 315 11.88 0.12 -29.47
C PHE A 315 13.20 -0.61 -29.42
N THR A 316 13.57 -1.27 -30.53
CA THR A 316 14.85 -1.94 -30.69
C THR A 316 15.72 -1.14 -31.65
N LEU A 317 16.97 -0.84 -31.28
CA LEU A 317 17.98 -0.21 -32.12
C LEU A 317 18.56 -1.22 -33.11
N ASP A 318 19.07 -0.76 -34.24
CA ASP A 318 19.80 -1.61 -35.25
C ASP A 318 20.98 -2.37 -34.64
N SER A 319 21.56 -1.83 -33.58
CA SER A 319 22.62 -2.45 -32.79
C SER A 319 22.17 -3.62 -31.91
N GLY A 320 20.87 -3.93 -31.89
CA GLY A 320 20.26 -5.01 -31.08
C GLY A 320 20.10 -4.66 -29.59
N TRP A 321 20.02 -3.36 -29.25
CA TRP A 321 19.59 -2.91 -27.93
C TRP A 321 18.09 -2.66 -27.91
N ASP A 322 17.39 -3.29 -26.98
CA ASP A 322 16.03 -2.91 -26.65
C ASP A 322 16.04 -1.72 -25.68
N VAL A 323 15.25 -0.73 -25.97
CA VAL A 323 15.19 0.53 -25.21
C VAL A 323 13.77 0.73 -24.69
N ILE A 324 13.63 1.05 -23.41
CA ILE A 324 12.38 1.42 -22.77
C ILE A 324 12.57 2.76 -22.06
N LEU A 325 11.74 3.73 -22.43
CA LEU A 325 11.67 5.05 -21.81
C LEU A 325 10.28 5.23 -21.22
N THR A 326 10.17 5.60 -19.95
CA THR A 326 8.88 5.82 -19.27
C THR A 326 8.88 7.18 -18.58
N PRO A 327 8.61 8.29 -19.31
CA PRO A 327 8.26 9.55 -18.67
C PRO A 327 6.93 9.42 -17.92
N TYR A 328 6.86 10.05 -16.75
CA TYR A 328 5.65 10.06 -15.92
C TYR A 328 5.48 11.38 -15.17
N TYR A 329 4.24 11.63 -14.80
CA TYR A 329 3.84 12.71 -13.90
C TYR A 329 2.88 12.17 -12.85
N ARG A 330 2.97 12.69 -11.63
CA ARG A 330 2.00 12.42 -10.57
C ARG A 330 1.80 13.63 -9.68
N LYS A 331 0.57 13.79 -9.23
CA LYS A 331 0.15 14.77 -8.23
C LYS A 331 -0.65 14.07 -7.16
N ALA A 332 -0.44 14.45 -5.90
CA ALA A 332 -1.24 13.97 -4.79
C ALA A 332 -1.52 15.10 -3.80
N ASP A 333 -2.79 15.20 -3.40
CA ASP A 333 -3.30 16.13 -2.41
C ASP A 333 -3.99 15.33 -1.31
N LEU A 334 -3.43 15.32 -0.10
CA LEU A 334 -3.92 14.60 1.06
C LEU A 334 -4.30 15.60 2.15
N ASP A 335 -5.52 15.50 2.67
CA ASP A 335 -6.07 16.29 3.77
C ASP A 335 -6.68 15.37 4.82
N PHE A 336 -6.19 15.42 6.07
CA PHE A 336 -6.68 14.54 7.12
C PHE A 336 -6.48 15.11 8.52
N ILE A 337 -7.30 14.65 9.48
CA ILE A 337 -7.12 14.94 10.90
C ILE A 337 -6.21 13.89 11.53
N GLN A 338 -5.14 14.32 12.17
CA GLN A 338 -4.25 13.49 12.99
C GLN A 338 -4.88 13.26 14.37
N HIS A 339 -5.98 12.50 14.40
CA HIS A 339 -6.77 12.23 15.61
C HIS A 339 -5.98 11.53 16.74
N PHE A 340 -4.86 10.90 16.41
CA PHE A 340 -3.95 10.24 17.35
C PHE A 340 -2.96 11.21 18.04
N LEU A 341 -2.92 12.48 17.62
CA LEU A 341 -2.11 13.53 18.23
C LEU A 341 -2.92 14.40 19.19
N PRO A 342 -2.31 14.93 20.27
CA PRO A 342 -2.97 15.91 21.11
C PRO A 342 -3.39 17.14 20.31
N GLY A 343 -4.62 17.62 20.54
CA GLY A 343 -5.19 18.75 19.85
C GLY A 343 -5.73 18.44 18.46
N THR A 344 -5.63 17.18 18.01
CA THR A 344 -6.20 16.69 16.73
C THR A 344 -5.96 17.64 15.54
N PRO A 345 -4.67 17.96 15.23
CA PRO A 345 -4.38 18.90 14.15
C PRO A 345 -4.74 18.31 12.79
N THR A 346 -5.11 19.19 11.87
CA THR A 346 -5.26 18.88 10.43
C THR A 346 -3.90 18.93 9.76
N GLU A 347 -3.61 17.99 8.86
CA GLU A 347 -2.46 18.00 7.96
C GLU A 347 -2.92 18.08 6.51
N LEU A 348 -2.37 19.06 5.79
CA LEU A 348 -2.38 19.15 4.35
C LEU A 348 -1.01 18.71 3.85
N ASN A 349 -0.96 17.67 3.03
CA ASN A 349 0.27 17.11 2.50
C ASN A 349 0.11 16.96 0.99
N GLN A 350 0.92 17.68 0.24
CA GLN A 350 0.79 17.77 -1.22
C GLN A 350 2.14 17.51 -1.87
N HIS A 351 2.15 16.87 -3.03
CA HIS A 351 3.33 16.84 -3.87
C HIS A 351 3.00 16.70 -5.36
N ASN A 352 3.87 17.29 -6.18
CA ASN A 352 3.92 17.13 -7.62
C ASN A 352 5.26 16.54 -8.00
N SER A 353 5.27 15.53 -8.87
CA SER A 353 6.51 14.90 -9.33
C SER A 353 6.48 14.72 -10.84
N ALA A 354 7.61 14.98 -11.47
CA ALA A 354 7.85 14.60 -12.87
C ALA A 354 9.13 13.77 -12.93
N GLY A 355 9.09 12.63 -13.60
CA GLY A 355 10.24 11.75 -13.68
C GLY A 355 10.30 10.97 -14.99
N MET A 356 11.41 10.29 -15.16
CA MET A 356 11.66 9.40 -16.29
C MET A 356 12.41 8.16 -15.81
N GLN A 357 11.89 6.99 -16.13
CA GLN A 357 12.63 5.74 -16.03
C GLN A 357 13.19 5.38 -17.40
N PHE A 358 14.49 5.13 -17.46
CA PHE A 358 15.19 4.65 -18.65
C PHE A 358 15.75 3.26 -18.36
N ALA A 359 15.51 2.31 -19.24
CA ALA A 359 16.12 0.99 -19.21
C ALA A 359 16.49 0.54 -20.62
N THR A 360 17.60 -0.17 -20.76
CA THR A 360 18.03 -0.79 -22.00
C THR A 360 18.57 -2.19 -21.75
N TYR A 361 18.34 -3.08 -22.71
CA TYR A 361 18.66 -4.50 -22.61
C TYR A 361 19.36 -4.94 -23.88
N LYS A 362 20.36 -5.82 -23.71
CA LYS A 362 21.05 -6.42 -24.84
C LYS A 362 21.41 -7.87 -24.56
N ASN A 363 20.90 -8.78 -25.38
CA ASN A 363 21.45 -10.11 -25.46
C ASN A 363 22.85 -10.00 -26.09
N LEU A 364 23.91 -10.30 -25.31
CA LEU A 364 25.29 -10.32 -25.79
C LEU A 364 25.52 -11.55 -26.66
N ASP A 365 24.84 -12.64 -26.31
CA ASP A 365 24.66 -13.90 -27.03
C ASP A 365 23.41 -14.61 -26.48
N ASP A 366 23.19 -15.88 -26.86
CA ASP A 366 22.01 -16.67 -26.45
C ASP A 366 21.93 -16.89 -24.92
N ASN A 367 23.05 -16.77 -24.20
CA ASN A 367 23.19 -17.11 -22.79
C ASN A 367 23.52 -15.91 -21.89
N ARG A 368 23.69 -14.69 -22.45
CA ARG A 368 24.10 -13.52 -21.68
C ARG A 368 23.23 -12.32 -21.96
N LEU A 369 22.68 -11.74 -20.91
CA LEU A 369 21.89 -10.53 -20.97
C LEU A 369 22.56 -9.41 -20.15
N LEU A 370 22.70 -8.24 -20.75
CA LEU A 370 23.12 -7.02 -20.08
C LEU A 370 21.93 -6.05 -20.05
N SER A 371 21.62 -5.57 -18.85
CA SER A 371 20.61 -4.52 -18.62
C SER A 371 21.28 -3.32 -17.98
N ALA A 372 20.93 -2.11 -18.41
CA ALA A 372 21.40 -0.88 -17.80
C ALA A 372 20.30 0.19 -17.86
N GLY A 373 20.35 1.15 -16.96
CA GLY A 373 19.34 2.21 -16.99
C GLY A 373 19.64 3.32 -15.99
N MET A 374 18.71 4.27 -15.93
CA MET A 374 18.79 5.41 -15.03
C MET A 374 17.40 5.97 -14.76
N ASP A 375 17.10 6.26 -13.50
CA ASP A 375 15.91 7.00 -13.10
C ASP A 375 16.29 8.44 -12.76
N ILE A 376 15.44 9.38 -13.18
CA ILE A 376 15.54 10.79 -12.81
C ILE A 376 14.16 11.25 -12.37
N GLU A 377 14.08 11.96 -11.24
CA GLU A 377 12.82 12.50 -10.74
C GLU A 377 13.06 13.86 -10.07
N PHE A 378 12.10 14.76 -10.26
CA PHE A 378 11.98 16.05 -9.57
C PHE A 378 10.63 16.09 -8.88
N THR A 379 10.63 16.53 -7.62
CA THR A 379 9.43 16.60 -6.77
C THR A 379 9.38 17.90 -6.03
N GLU A 380 8.23 18.57 -6.09
CA GLU A 380 7.87 19.69 -5.22
C GLU A 380 6.87 19.18 -4.18
N GLY A 381 7.23 19.22 -2.92
CA GLY A 381 6.41 18.77 -1.81
C GLY A 381 6.10 19.90 -0.85
N SER A 382 4.91 19.92 -0.25
CA SER A 382 4.54 20.85 0.81
C SER A 382 3.81 20.15 1.94
N LEU A 383 4.00 20.63 3.17
CA LEU A 383 3.25 20.17 4.34
C LEU A 383 2.85 21.32 5.22
N GLN A 384 1.55 21.40 5.51
CA GLN A 384 1.02 22.30 6.51
C GLN A 384 0.27 21.52 7.59
N GLN A 385 0.66 21.71 8.85
CA GLN A 385 -0.06 21.17 10.01
C GLN A 385 -0.60 22.30 10.85
N SER A 386 -1.91 22.30 11.09
CA SER A 386 -2.60 23.34 11.86
C SER A 386 -3.63 22.77 12.82
N GLN A 387 -3.85 23.48 13.94
CA GLN A 387 -4.80 23.11 14.97
C GLN A 387 -5.84 24.20 15.16
N ALA A 388 -7.10 23.87 14.88
CA ALA A 388 -8.20 24.83 14.91
C ALA A 388 -8.69 25.17 16.34
N LEU A 389 -8.60 24.23 17.27
CA LEU A 389 -9.13 24.35 18.63
C LEU A 389 -8.01 24.30 19.67
N PRO A 390 -8.20 24.93 20.86
CA PRO A 390 -7.26 24.79 21.97
C PRO A 390 -7.08 23.34 22.39
N THR A 391 -5.85 22.96 22.73
CA THR A 391 -5.53 21.61 23.22
C THR A 391 -6.12 21.38 24.61
N THR A 392 -6.83 20.25 24.74
CA THR A 392 -7.33 19.73 26.01
C THR A 392 -6.39 18.63 26.55
N GLY A 393 -6.51 18.29 27.85
CA GLY A 393 -5.73 17.23 28.49
C GLY A 393 -4.92 17.72 29.67
N SER A 394 -3.73 17.14 29.90
CA SER A 394 -2.90 17.54 31.05
C SER A 394 -2.43 19.00 30.93
N PRO A 395 -2.15 19.71 32.05
CA PRO A 395 -1.68 21.10 32.01
C PRO A 395 -0.42 21.27 31.15
N PHE A 396 0.47 20.29 31.12
CA PHE A 396 1.67 20.31 30.28
C PHE A 396 1.33 20.24 28.79
N VAL A 397 0.43 19.35 28.40
CA VAL A 397 0.01 19.21 27.00
C VAL A 397 -0.73 20.45 26.53
N ALA A 398 -1.66 20.95 27.33
CA ALA A 398 -2.42 22.18 27.01
C ALA A 398 -1.50 23.43 26.90
N ALA A 399 -0.41 23.48 27.69
CA ALA A 399 0.55 24.59 27.66
C ALA A 399 1.53 24.54 26.49
N THR A 400 1.88 23.34 26.03
CA THR A 400 3.00 23.13 25.06
C THR A 400 2.53 22.79 23.64
N VAL A 401 1.27 22.38 23.46
CA VAL A 401 0.67 22.11 22.13
C VAL A 401 -0.26 23.29 21.80
N PRO A 402 0.17 24.27 21.03
CA PRO A 402 -0.59 25.49 20.78
C PRO A 402 -1.68 25.29 19.72
N GLN A 403 -2.73 26.11 19.79
CA GLN A 403 -3.62 26.36 18.67
C GLN A 403 -2.85 27.15 17.58
N GLY A 404 -3.25 27.04 16.33
CA GLY A 404 -2.61 27.68 15.19
C GLY A 404 -1.74 26.74 14.36
N LYS A 405 -0.87 27.28 13.54
CA LYS A 405 0.04 26.48 12.71
C LYS A 405 1.18 25.87 13.53
N HIS A 406 1.43 24.59 13.32
CA HIS A 406 2.53 23.87 13.93
C HIS A 406 3.74 23.77 12.99
N TYR A 407 3.48 23.41 11.74
CA TYR A 407 4.44 23.35 10.64
C TYR A 407 3.82 23.93 9.37
N ASP A 408 4.64 24.55 8.55
CA ASP A 408 4.33 25.03 7.22
C ASP A 408 5.66 25.13 6.47
N TYR A 409 5.90 24.21 5.51
CA TYR A 409 7.17 24.13 4.80
C TYR A 409 7.01 23.52 3.41
N ASP A 410 7.97 23.82 2.55
CA ASP A 410 8.14 23.23 1.23
C ASP A 410 9.46 22.44 1.17
N VAL A 411 9.50 21.41 0.32
CA VAL A 411 10.70 20.62 0.02
C VAL A 411 10.76 20.37 -1.47
N ASP A 412 11.80 20.89 -2.11
CA ASP A 412 12.16 20.54 -3.47
C ASP A 412 13.13 19.37 -3.44
N ALA A 413 12.83 18.30 -4.17
CA ALA A 413 13.66 17.11 -4.21
C ALA A 413 14.09 16.76 -5.62
N SER A 414 15.33 16.30 -5.75
CA SER A 414 15.86 15.72 -6.98
C SER A 414 16.45 14.35 -6.73
N GLN A 415 16.20 13.41 -7.63
CA GLN A 415 16.73 12.06 -7.59
C GLN A 415 17.41 11.72 -8.92
N ILE A 416 18.59 11.10 -8.84
CA ILE A 416 19.26 10.46 -9.97
C ILE A 416 19.76 9.09 -9.54
N ALA A 417 19.48 8.06 -10.36
CA ALA A 417 19.75 6.70 -9.95
C ALA A 417 20.11 5.77 -11.14
N PRO A 418 21.39 5.71 -11.56
CA PRO A 418 21.85 4.73 -12.54
C PRO A 418 21.91 3.31 -11.94
N PHE A 419 21.64 2.31 -12.80
CA PHE A 419 21.78 0.90 -12.46
C PHE A 419 22.33 0.08 -13.60
N VAL A 420 22.89 -1.09 -13.28
CA VAL A 420 23.35 -2.10 -14.23
C VAL A 420 23.06 -3.49 -13.67
N GLN A 421 22.69 -4.41 -14.55
CA GLN A 421 22.54 -5.83 -14.22
C GLN A 421 23.10 -6.69 -15.35
N TYR A 422 23.81 -7.74 -14.99
CA TYR A 422 24.31 -8.78 -15.88
C TYR A 422 23.73 -10.12 -15.48
N GLN A 423 23.24 -10.88 -16.46
CA GLN A 423 22.70 -12.23 -16.28
C GLN A 423 23.46 -13.18 -17.21
N GLN A 424 23.84 -14.33 -16.67
CA GLN A 424 24.52 -15.40 -17.40
C GLN A 424 23.81 -16.72 -17.13
N TYR A 425 23.45 -17.38 -18.20
CA TYR A 425 22.82 -18.71 -18.20
C TYR A 425 23.83 -19.73 -18.73
N TRP A 426 23.80 -20.94 -18.21
CA TRP A 426 24.62 -22.06 -18.70
C TRP A 426 23.74 -23.28 -19.00
N ASP A 427 24.10 -24.04 -20.02
CA ASP A 427 23.37 -25.22 -20.48
C ASP A 427 23.28 -26.35 -19.41
N ASN A 428 24.09 -26.25 -18.36
CA ASN A 428 24.04 -27.19 -17.22
C ASN A 428 23.00 -26.83 -16.16
N GLY A 429 22.11 -25.84 -16.46
CA GLY A 429 21.04 -25.39 -15.58
C GLY A 429 21.48 -24.41 -14.49
N PHE A 430 22.66 -23.81 -14.62
CA PHE A 430 23.18 -22.83 -13.67
C PHE A 430 22.98 -21.41 -14.20
N ASP A 431 22.44 -20.50 -13.40
CA ASP A 431 22.25 -19.10 -13.76
C ASP A 431 22.80 -18.18 -12.67
N ILE A 432 23.41 -17.08 -13.08
CA ILE A 432 23.88 -16.00 -12.19
C ILE A 432 23.30 -14.68 -12.64
N THR A 433 22.81 -13.89 -11.69
CA THR A 433 22.41 -12.50 -11.83
C THR A 433 23.26 -11.62 -10.93
N LEU A 434 23.94 -10.64 -11.51
CA LEU A 434 24.71 -9.62 -10.79
C LEU A 434 24.06 -8.25 -11.07
N GLY A 435 23.75 -7.49 -10.05
CA GLY A 435 23.16 -6.16 -10.21
C GLY A 435 23.75 -5.15 -9.24
N MET A 436 23.70 -3.89 -9.62
CA MET A 436 24.07 -2.75 -8.78
C MET A 436 23.29 -1.52 -9.19
N ARG A 437 22.79 -0.78 -8.19
CA ARG A 437 22.23 0.56 -8.35
C ARG A 437 22.98 1.52 -7.45
N PHE A 438 23.24 2.69 -7.96
CA PHE A 438 23.61 3.87 -7.19
C PHE A 438 22.44 4.84 -7.22
N GLU A 439 22.15 5.51 -6.09
CA GLU A 439 21.10 6.51 -6.02
C GLU A 439 21.57 7.71 -5.21
N ARG A 440 21.34 8.90 -5.74
CA ARG A 440 21.51 10.16 -5.02
C ARG A 440 20.17 10.89 -4.97
N ILE A 441 19.77 11.27 -3.76
CA ILE A 441 18.61 12.11 -3.50
C ILE A 441 19.11 13.38 -2.79
N GLU A 442 18.59 14.54 -3.20
CA GLU A 442 18.85 15.84 -2.61
C GLU A 442 17.54 16.51 -2.27
N TYR A 443 17.42 17.05 -1.06
CA TYR A 443 16.28 17.80 -0.56
C TYR A 443 16.69 19.22 -0.24
N ASP A 444 15.95 20.20 -0.77
CA ASP A 444 16.05 21.61 -0.42
C ASP A 444 14.80 22.00 0.37
N TYR A 445 14.96 22.17 1.69
CA TYR A 445 13.89 22.48 2.62
C TYR A 445 13.79 23.96 2.86
N THR A 446 12.56 24.52 2.73
CA THR A 446 12.21 25.91 3.03
C THR A 446 11.15 25.97 4.12
N ASN A 447 11.46 26.63 5.22
CA ASN A 447 10.53 26.86 6.34
C ASN A 447 9.72 28.14 6.12
N ASN A 448 8.40 28.01 5.99
CA ASN A 448 7.47 29.14 5.80
C ASN A 448 7.02 29.80 7.12
N MET A 449 7.66 29.46 8.25
CA MET A 449 7.34 29.96 9.58
C MET A 449 8.58 30.47 10.30
N LEU A 450 8.39 31.02 11.52
CA LEU A 450 9.49 31.37 12.37
C LEU A 450 10.24 30.11 12.84
N VAL A 451 11.56 30.13 12.75
CA VAL A 451 12.44 29.06 13.23
C VAL A 451 12.29 28.88 14.74
N GLY A 452 12.30 27.63 15.20
CA GLY A 452 12.32 27.28 16.61
C GLY A 452 10.96 26.92 17.20
N ARG A 453 10.87 26.99 18.53
CA ARG A 453 9.77 26.46 19.37
C ARG A 453 8.82 27.55 19.82
N THR A 454 8.23 28.30 18.87
CA THR A 454 7.25 29.36 19.15
C THR A 454 5.88 28.98 18.62
N ARG A 455 4.86 29.73 19.00
CA ARG A 455 3.58 29.74 18.29
C ARG A 455 3.78 30.36 16.89
N ASP A 456 2.77 30.31 16.07
CA ASP A 456 2.76 30.91 14.73
C ASP A 456 2.92 32.43 14.75
N ASP A 457 2.46 33.10 15.82
CA ASP A 457 2.63 34.55 16.04
C ASP A 457 3.99 34.93 16.66
N GLY A 458 4.88 33.97 16.91
CA GLY A 458 6.20 34.15 17.53
C GLY A 458 6.20 34.14 19.04
N SER A 459 5.04 34.07 19.71
CA SER A 459 4.97 34.01 21.18
C SER A 459 5.46 32.65 21.69
N VAL A 460 6.04 32.64 22.90
CA VAL A 460 6.61 31.45 23.52
C VAL A 460 5.53 30.67 24.28
N CYS A 461 5.47 29.36 24.08
CA CYS A 461 4.62 28.51 24.90
C CYS A 461 5.15 28.43 26.34
N PRO A 462 4.28 28.35 27.38
CA PRO A 462 4.71 28.07 28.75
C PRO A 462 5.49 26.76 28.90
N MET A 463 6.08 26.53 30.08
CA MET A 463 6.78 25.27 30.42
C MET A 463 7.93 24.88 29.46
N GLY A 464 8.74 25.85 29.02
CA GLY A 464 9.97 25.61 28.27
C GLY A 464 9.84 25.65 26.74
N GLY A 465 8.72 26.17 26.21
CA GLY A 465 8.49 26.34 24.78
C GLY A 465 7.48 25.38 24.20
N CYS A 466 7.08 25.62 22.94
CA CYS A 466 6.14 24.77 22.26
C CYS A 466 6.74 23.37 21.96
N ARG A 467 5.88 22.36 21.80
CA ARG A 467 6.30 21.01 21.44
C ARG A 467 6.97 20.98 20.06
N TYR A 468 6.38 21.66 19.09
CA TYR A 468 6.79 21.66 17.70
C TYR A 468 8.00 22.59 17.52
N ASN A 469 9.04 22.07 16.84
CA ASN A 469 10.28 22.80 16.56
C ASN A 469 10.50 22.81 15.05
N ARG A 470 10.69 23.99 14.50
CA ARG A 470 10.87 24.21 13.06
C ARG A 470 12.34 24.51 12.79
N PRO A 471 13.05 23.65 12.00
CA PRO A 471 14.42 23.94 11.60
C PRO A 471 14.51 25.17 10.70
N ALA A 472 15.70 25.77 10.59
CA ALA A 472 16.00 26.73 9.55
C ALA A 472 16.06 26.04 8.17
N ASP A 473 15.98 26.83 7.10
CA ASP A 473 16.19 26.36 5.73
C ASP A 473 17.50 25.58 5.63
N ARG A 474 17.48 24.46 4.92
CA ARG A 474 18.64 23.58 4.76
C ARG A 474 18.51 22.67 3.54
N SER A 475 19.66 22.19 3.09
CA SER A 475 19.73 21.13 2.06
C SER A 475 20.32 19.87 2.67
N ASP A 476 19.75 18.71 2.33
CA ASP A 476 20.18 17.39 2.76
C ASP A 476 20.43 16.50 1.54
N THR A 477 21.51 15.75 1.53
CA THR A 477 21.88 14.85 0.43
C THR A 477 22.15 13.45 0.94
N PHE A 478 21.56 12.44 0.28
CA PHE A 478 21.73 11.03 0.60
C PHE A 478 22.25 10.29 -0.63
N GLY A 479 23.29 9.48 -0.43
CA GLY A 479 23.88 8.62 -1.47
C GLY A 479 23.87 7.17 -1.03
N ASN A 480 23.28 6.28 -1.84
CA ASN A 480 23.09 4.88 -1.47
C ASN A 480 23.53 3.94 -2.60
N VAL A 481 23.93 2.71 -2.24
CA VAL A 481 24.32 1.66 -3.18
C VAL A 481 23.59 0.37 -2.84
N ALA A 482 22.92 -0.24 -3.82
CA ALA A 482 22.23 -1.52 -3.68
C ALA A 482 22.86 -2.58 -4.59
N PRO A 483 23.77 -3.43 -4.10
CA PRO A 483 24.24 -4.61 -4.80
C PRO A 483 23.18 -5.73 -4.76
N LYS A 484 23.20 -6.58 -5.81
CA LYS A 484 22.37 -7.79 -5.93
C LYS A 484 23.22 -8.92 -6.50
N LEU A 485 23.16 -10.07 -5.85
CA LEU A 485 23.63 -11.35 -6.37
C LEU A 485 22.46 -12.35 -6.32
N GLY A 486 22.19 -12.99 -7.43
CA GLY A 486 21.27 -14.13 -7.51
C GLY A 486 21.97 -15.30 -8.19
N ILE A 487 21.74 -16.49 -7.67
CA ILE A 487 22.19 -17.76 -8.23
C ILE A 487 20.98 -18.68 -8.29
N ARG A 488 20.74 -19.27 -9.46
CA ARG A 488 19.71 -20.31 -9.62
C ARG A 488 20.37 -21.55 -10.20
N TYR A 489 19.94 -22.69 -9.72
CA TYR A 489 20.34 -23.99 -10.24
C TYR A 489 19.11 -24.86 -10.50
N GLN A 490 18.93 -25.27 -11.76
CA GLN A 490 17.87 -26.17 -12.18
C GLN A 490 18.26 -27.61 -11.80
N LEU A 491 17.56 -28.18 -10.81
CA LEU A 491 17.78 -29.55 -10.34
C LEU A 491 17.21 -30.60 -11.31
N SER A 492 16.08 -30.27 -11.92
CA SER A 492 15.38 -31.03 -12.96
C SER A 492 14.47 -30.08 -13.74
N ASP A 493 13.77 -30.52 -14.76
CA ASP A 493 12.85 -29.69 -15.56
C ASP A 493 11.79 -29.02 -14.69
N ASP A 494 11.39 -29.63 -13.58
CA ASP A 494 10.33 -29.16 -12.72
C ASP A 494 10.81 -28.57 -11.38
N HIS A 495 12.13 -28.56 -11.07
CA HIS A 495 12.62 -28.16 -9.75
C HIS A 495 13.85 -27.26 -9.86
N ASN A 496 13.88 -26.17 -9.12
CA ASN A 496 15.05 -25.31 -9.01
C ASN A 496 15.33 -24.86 -7.58
N VAL A 497 16.59 -24.52 -7.31
CA VAL A 497 17.07 -23.91 -6.08
C VAL A 497 17.60 -22.53 -6.41
N GLN A 498 17.29 -21.56 -5.57
CA GLN A 498 17.70 -20.16 -5.72
C GLN A 498 18.43 -19.69 -4.46
N PHE A 499 19.54 -19.01 -4.64
CA PHE A 499 20.26 -18.31 -3.59
C PHE A 499 20.36 -16.83 -3.94
N ARG A 500 20.09 -15.91 -2.98
CA ARG A 500 20.12 -14.48 -3.21
C ARG A 500 20.80 -13.75 -2.08
N VAL A 501 21.57 -12.72 -2.44
CA VAL A 501 22.09 -11.71 -1.52
C VAL A 501 21.73 -10.35 -2.08
N THR A 502 21.03 -9.52 -1.32
CA THR A 502 20.56 -8.22 -1.76
C THR A 502 20.67 -7.20 -0.64
N ARG A 503 20.95 -5.94 -1.01
CA ARG A 503 20.82 -4.79 -0.12
C ARG A 503 19.66 -3.93 -0.55
N GLY A 504 18.84 -3.52 0.42
CA GLY A 504 17.82 -2.48 0.29
C GLY A 504 18.20 -1.25 1.10
N PHE A 505 17.65 -0.11 0.70
CA PHE A 505 17.85 1.14 1.43
C PHE A 505 16.66 2.08 1.27
N ARG A 506 16.56 3.06 2.18
CA ARG A 506 15.73 4.25 1.99
C ARG A 506 16.41 5.48 2.56
N ALA A 507 16.30 6.61 1.86
CA ALA A 507 16.60 7.90 2.44
C ALA A 507 15.58 8.23 3.57
N PRO A 508 15.95 9.06 4.56
CA PRO A 508 14.99 9.60 5.51
C PRO A 508 13.85 10.32 4.81
N GLN A 509 12.64 10.20 5.35
CA GLN A 509 11.48 10.91 4.81
C GLN A 509 11.52 12.38 5.25
N ALA A 510 10.98 13.29 4.44
CA ALA A 510 10.91 14.71 4.77
C ALA A 510 10.26 14.98 6.15
N THR A 511 9.27 14.18 6.53
CA THR A 511 8.64 14.25 7.85
C THR A 511 9.56 13.81 9.00
N GLU A 512 10.52 12.93 8.76
CA GLU A 512 11.52 12.53 9.76
C GLU A 512 12.60 13.61 9.95
N LEU A 513 12.96 14.32 8.87
CA LEU A 513 13.97 15.38 8.86
C LEU A 513 13.45 16.72 9.39
N TYR A 514 12.19 17.08 9.06
CA TYR A 514 11.72 18.46 9.20
C TYR A 514 10.56 18.65 10.19
N ARG A 515 9.84 17.59 10.57
CA ARG A 515 8.82 17.66 11.65
C ARG A 515 9.43 17.41 13.02
N LEU A 516 10.30 18.32 13.45
CA LEU A 516 11.04 18.16 14.69
C LEU A 516 10.20 18.53 15.91
N GLN A 517 10.57 17.99 17.05
CA GLN A 517 9.91 18.25 18.32
C GLN A 517 10.89 18.61 19.42
N ASN A 518 10.39 19.23 20.48
CA ASN A 518 11.15 19.61 21.66
C ASN A 518 12.45 20.38 21.32
N ASN A 519 13.60 19.93 21.80
CA ASN A 519 14.88 20.64 21.63
C ASN A 519 15.67 20.20 20.39
N GLN A 520 15.12 19.32 19.55
CA GLN A 520 15.79 18.93 18.32
C GLN A 520 15.68 20.07 17.29
N THR A 521 16.79 20.70 16.99
CA THR A 521 16.88 21.79 15.99
C THR A 521 17.31 21.27 14.62
N VAL A 522 17.93 20.10 14.56
CA VAL A 522 18.38 19.40 13.36
C VAL A 522 18.18 17.91 13.60
N ALA A 523 17.64 17.19 12.62
CA ALA A 523 17.72 15.74 12.55
C ALA A 523 18.91 15.40 11.63
N ASP A 524 19.95 14.84 12.21
CA ASP A 524 21.12 14.33 11.49
C ASP A 524 20.90 12.82 11.36
N LEU A 525 20.37 12.41 10.21
CA LEU A 525 19.91 11.06 9.97
C LEU A 525 20.61 10.48 8.74
N ASP A 526 21.05 9.22 8.87
CA ASP A 526 21.54 8.42 7.76
C ASP A 526 20.39 7.65 7.07
N ALA A 527 20.68 7.11 5.89
CA ALA A 527 19.75 6.20 5.22
C ALA A 527 19.58 4.90 6.04
N VAL A 528 18.36 4.38 6.05
CA VAL A 528 18.07 3.03 6.57
C VAL A 528 18.57 2.01 5.55
N GLU A 529 19.30 1.01 5.99
CA GLU A 529 19.81 -0.08 5.16
C GLU A 529 19.35 -1.44 5.68
N ILE A 530 19.21 -2.40 4.77
CA ILE A 530 18.90 -3.79 5.09
C ILE A 530 19.69 -4.74 4.18
N ASP A 531 20.42 -5.66 4.76
CA ASP A 531 21.10 -6.74 4.06
C ASP A 531 20.29 -8.04 4.18
N SER A 532 20.06 -8.73 3.06
CA SER A 532 19.26 -9.95 2.99
C SER A 532 20.04 -11.09 2.36
N ILE A 533 19.92 -12.26 2.96
CA ILE A 533 20.37 -13.55 2.41
C ILE A 533 19.17 -14.50 2.39
N GLU A 534 18.96 -15.16 1.25
CA GLU A 534 17.81 -16.03 1.04
C GLU A 534 18.21 -17.32 0.31
N LEU A 535 17.54 -18.42 0.69
CA LEU A 535 17.61 -19.70 -0.02
C LEU A 535 16.18 -20.14 -0.32
N GLY A 536 15.87 -20.37 -1.59
CA GLY A 536 14.58 -20.82 -2.08
C GLY A 536 14.66 -22.15 -2.79
N LEU A 537 13.63 -22.97 -2.64
CA LEU A 537 13.36 -24.17 -3.40
C LEU A 537 11.96 -24.07 -3.97
N GLN A 538 11.81 -24.22 -5.27
CA GLN A 538 10.50 -24.28 -5.92
C GLN A 538 10.42 -25.44 -6.89
N GLY A 539 9.22 -25.95 -7.10
CA GLY A 539 9.02 -27.01 -8.07
C GLY A 539 7.59 -27.52 -8.15
N SER A 540 7.42 -28.49 -9.06
CA SER A 540 6.18 -29.24 -9.21
C SER A 540 6.47 -30.73 -9.28
N GLN A 541 5.57 -31.55 -8.73
CA GLN A 541 5.64 -33.01 -8.79
C GLN A 541 4.23 -33.61 -8.92
N GLY A 542 3.86 -33.98 -10.13
CA GLY A 542 2.51 -34.43 -10.41
C GLY A 542 1.46 -33.36 -10.10
N ALA A 543 0.58 -33.67 -9.17
CA ALA A 543 -0.50 -32.72 -8.75
C ALA A 543 -0.05 -31.67 -7.73
N LEU A 544 1.17 -31.71 -7.23
CA LEU A 544 1.69 -30.80 -6.21
C LEU A 544 2.62 -29.76 -6.83
N SER A 545 2.36 -28.48 -6.62
CA SER A 545 3.30 -27.38 -6.83
C SER A 545 3.64 -26.72 -5.49
N TYR A 546 4.88 -26.26 -5.32
CA TYR A 546 5.34 -25.71 -4.05
C TYR A 546 6.49 -24.71 -4.21
N GLU A 547 6.59 -23.81 -3.23
CA GLU A 547 7.73 -22.94 -2.99
C GLU A 547 8.05 -22.95 -1.48
N ALA A 548 9.34 -23.03 -1.14
CA ALA A 548 9.84 -22.88 0.22
C ALA A 548 11.01 -21.91 0.21
N ILE A 549 10.96 -20.84 1.02
CA ILE A 549 12.03 -19.85 1.12
C ILE A 549 12.39 -19.68 2.59
N VAL A 550 13.69 -19.78 2.90
CA VAL A 550 14.25 -19.32 4.16
C VAL A 550 15.01 -18.02 3.93
N TYR A 551 14.86 -17.06 4.83
CA TYR A 551 15.51 -15.77 4.73
C TYR A 551 16.09 -15.30 6.07
N TYR A 552 17.15 -14.50 5.97
CA TYR A 552 17.78 -13.77 7.06
C TYR A 552 18.05 -12.36 6.59
N MET A 553 17.57 -11.37 7.35
CA MET A 553 17.76 -9.96 7.03
C MET A 553 18.19 -9.21 8.28
N ASP A 554 19.18 -8.32 8.13
CA ASP A 554 19.74 -7.47 9.17
C ASP A 554 19.53 -6.01 8.76
N LYS A 555 18.81 -5.23 9.58
CA LYS A 555 18.43 -3.85 9.27
C LYS A 555 19.09 -2.89 10.24
N ASP A 556 19.86 -1.96 9.68
CA ASP A 556 20.59 -0.93 10.38
C ASP A 556 19.99 0.46 10.18
N ASN A 557 20.34 1.39 11.08
CA ASN A 557 19.96 2.80 11.00
C ASN A 557 18.44 3.02 10.97
N GLU A 558 17.62 2.12 11.54
CA GLU A 558 16.20 2.36 11.58
C GLU A 558 15.86 3.62 12.37
N ILE A 559 15.10 4.51 11.74
CA ILE A 559 14.75 5.81 12.31
C ILE A 559 13.59 5.63 13.28
N ILE A 560 13.81 6.03 14.49
CA ILE A 560 12.82 6.02 15.58
C ILE A 560 12.70 7.40 16.21
N THR A 561 11.52 7.66 16.80
CA THR A 561 11.33 8.80 17.69
C THR A 561 11.42 8.32 19.14
N ASP A 562 12.41 8.78 19.90
CA ASP A 562 12.63 8.38 21.27
C ASP A 562 11.60 8.96 22.27
N SER A 563 11.72 8.62 23.56
CA SER A 563 10.82 9.13 24.62
C SER A 563 10.88 10.65 24.79
N ASN A 564 11.98 11.30 24.39
CA ASN A 564 12.16 12.74 24.37
C ASN A 564 11.62 13.38 23.07
N ARG A 565 11.07 12.56 22.17
CA ARG A 565 10.58 12.94 20.84
C ARG A 565 11.69 13.47 19.91
N ILE A 566 12.87 12.86 20.00
CA ILE A 566 14.01 13.10 19.14
C ILE A 566 14.05 11.99 18.07
N ASN A 567 14.15 12.37 16.81
CA ASN A 567 14.34 11.43 15.72
C ASN A 567 15.81 11.01 15.63
N LEU A 568 16.08 9.72 15.69
CA LEU A 568 17.41 9.13 15.78
C LEU A 568 17.54 7.89 14.88
N ASN A 569 18.73 7.68 14.30
CA ASN A 569 19.12 6.44 13.61
C ASN A 569 19.87 5.50 14.57
N ASN A 570 19.21 4.87 15.50
CA ASN A 570 19.92 4.03 16.46
C ASN A 570 19.29 2.66 16.69
N MET A 571 18.30 2.29 15.89
CA MET A 571 17.67 1.00 16.03
C MET A 571 18.25 0.00 15.01
N HIS A 572 18.69 -1.15 15.52
CA HIS A 572 19.10 -2.31 14.75
C HIS A 572 18.09 -3.43 14.97
N THR A 573 17.56 -4.01 13.90
CA THR A 573 16.59 -5.10 13.96
C THR A 573 16.97 -6.23 13.02
N ARG A 574 16.61 -7.46 13.43
CA ARG A 574 16.85 -8.69 12.67
C ARG A 574 15.55 -9.37 12.31
N HIS A 575 15.46 -9.83 11.07
CA HIS A 575 14.28 -10.50 10.54
C HIS A 575 14.69 -11.84 9.94
N LYS A 576 14.13 -12.94 10.43
CA LYS A 576 14.39 -14.27 9.89
C LYS A 576 13.11 -15.09 9.82
N GLY A 577 12.96 -15.88 8.77
CA GLY A 577 11.74 -16.63 8.61
C GLY A 577 11.81 -17.73 7.56
N LEU A 578 10.70 -18.46 7.51
CA LEU A 578 10.38 -19.48 6.55
C LEU A 578 9.03 -19.13 5.91
N GLU A 579 8.99 -19.12 4.59
CA GLU A 579 7.78 -18.99 3.78
C GLU A 579 7.55 -20.31 3.05
N LEU A 580 6.32 -20.82 3.12
CA LEU A 580 5.88 -22.01 2.40
C LEU A 580 4.64 -21.68 1.60
N THR A 581 4.62 -22.04 0.34
CA THR A 581 3.44 -22.01 -0.52
C THR A 581 3.27 -23.38 -1.14
N ALA A 582 2.04 -23.87 -1.19
CA ALA A 582 1.74 -25.12 -1.85
C ALA A 582 0.35 -25.08 -2.50
N ALA A 583 0.22 -25.77 -3.62
CA ALA A 583 -1.06 -26.06 -4.25
C ALA A 583 -1.09 -27.53 -4.68
N PHE A 584 -2.17 -28.21 -4.35
CA PHE A 584 -2.37 -29.64 -4.62
C PHE A 584 -3.73 -29.87 -5.29
N ASP A 585 -3.69 -30.36 -6.52
CA ASP A 585 -4.88 -30.76 -7.28
C ASP A 585 -5.29 -32.19 -6.84
N ILE A 586 -6.27 -32.25 -5.90
CA ILE A 586 -6.77 -33.52 -5.35
C ILE A 586 -7.41 -34.33 -6.47
N ASN A 587 -8.12 -33.68 -7.37
CA ASN A 587 -8.67 -34.19 -8.62
C ASN A 587 -9.06 -32.98 -9.51
N ASP A 588 -9.62 -33.25 -10.71
CA ASP A 588 -10.00 -32.20 -11.68
C ASP A 588 -11.00 -31.15 -11.14
N GLN A 589 -11.71 -31.46 -10.06
CA GLN A 589 -12.73 -30.58 -9.47
C GLN A 589 -12.31 -29.95 -8.16
N LEU A 590 -11.28 -30.47 -7.49
CA LEU A 590 -10.95 -30.09 -6.11
C LEU A 590 -9.46 -29.77 -5.97
N ARG A 591 -9.16 -28.52 -5.63
CA ARG A 591 -7.80 -28.01 -5.39
C ARG A 591 -7.66 -27.45 -3.98
N LEU A 592 -6.61 -27.85 -3.30
CA LEU A 592 -6.18 -27.28 -2.02
C LEU A 592 -4.93 -26.43 -2.24
N SER A 593 -4.95 -25.18 -1.80
CA SER A 593 -3.77 -24.31 -1.87
C SER A 593 -3.60 -23.51 -0.58
N GLY A 594 -2.43 -22.91 -0.36
CA GLY A 594 -2.21 -22.05 0.78
C GLY A 594 -0.80 -21.52 0.89
N ALA A 595 -0.64 -20.55 1.79
CA ALA A 595 0.62 -19.96 2.18
C ALA A 595 0.75 -19.97 3.70
N TYR A 596 1.92 -20.34 4.20
CA TYR A 596 2.26 -20.32 5.62
C TYR A 596 3.56 -19.56 5.83
N ASN A 597 3.60 -18.73 6.87
CA ASN A 597 4.75 -17.93 7.24
C ASN A 597 5.10 -18.18 8.70
N HIS A 598 6.38 -18.45 8.93
CA HIS A 598 6.97 -18.42 10.27
C HIS A 598 8.09 -17.40 10.26
N ALA A 599 7.98 -16.35 11.05
CA ALA A 599 8.97 -15.27 11.09
C ALA A 599 9.25 -14.82 12.53
N ARG A 600 10.48 -14.43 12.78
CA ARG A 600 10.86 -13.76 14.02
C ARG A 600 11.60 -12.47 13.69
N HIS A 601 11.13 -11.38 14.28
CA HIS A 601 11.67 -10.04 14.15
C HIS A 601 12.14 -9.60 15.54
N THR A 602 13.42 -9.25 15.72
CA THR A 602 13.99 -8.94 17.03
C THR A 602 14.75 -7.63 17.04
N TYR A 603 14.73 -6.94 18.17
CA TYR A 603 15.64 -5.85 18.44
C TYR A 603 17.02 -6.43 18.76
N GLU A 604 18.10 -5.82 18.22
CA GLU A 604 19.46 -6.36 18.32
C GLU A 604 20.43 -5.39 19.00
N ASN A 605 19.98 -4.24 19.47
CA ASN A 605 20.78 -3.29 20.22
C ASN A 605 20.18 -2.99 21.61
N ASP A 606 21.04 -2.53 22.50
CA ASP A 606 20.64 -2.14 23.85
C ASP A 606 19.88 -0.82 23.83
N GLN A 607 18.56 -0.92 23.85
CA GLN A 607 17.62 0.20 23.94
C GLN A 607 16.73 0.01 25.14
N ILE A 608 16.56 1.04 25.95
CA ILE A 608 15.67 0.99 27.12
C ILE A 608 14.33 1.63 26.78
N SER A 609 13.25 0.86 26.94
CA SER A 609 11.86 1.34 26.87
C SER A 609 11.10 0.89 28.11
N GLY A 610 10.36 1.80 28.76
CA GLY A 610 9.61 1.46 29.98
C GLY A 610 10.45 0.83 31.12
N GLY A 611 11.79 1.01 31.13
CA GLY A 611 12.70 0.38 32.07
C GLY A 611 13.16 -1.03 31.67
N VAL A 612 12.74 -1.54 30.50
CA VAL A 612 13.13 -2.84 29.95
C VAL A 612 14.16 -2.66 28.85
N ASN A 613 15.22 -3.45 28.85
CA ASN A 613 16.15 -3.53 27.72
C ASN A 613 15.49 -4.35 26.60
N LEU A 614 15.40 -3.78 25.40
CA LEU A 614 14.71 -4.39 24.25
C LEU A 614 15.57 -5.45 23.55
N ASN A 615 16.88 -5.48 23.75
CA ASN A 615 17.77 -6.41 23.06
C ASN A 615 17.31 -7.87 23.18
N GLY A 616 17.06 -8.53 22.05
CA GLY A 616 16.52 -9.89 21.94
C GLY A 616 15.01 -10.02 22.08
N ASN A 617 14.27 -8.94 22.43
CA ASN A 617 12.81 -8.92 22.41
C ASN A 617 12.28 -9.01 20.97
N ASP A 618 11.10 -9.58 20.82
CA ASP A 618 10.38 -9.54 19.55
C ASP A 618 9.91 -8.11 19.29
N VAL A 619 10.02 -7.66 18.05
CA VAL A 619 9.45 -6.38 17.62
C VAL A 619 7.93 -6.48 17.65
N SER A 620 7.28 -5.48 18.22
CA SER A 620 5.82 -5.47 18.37
C SER A 620 5.08 -5.46 17.02
N SER A 621 3.82 -5.87 17.01
CA SER A 621 2.97 -5.99 15.82
C SER A 621 3.53 -6.93 14.73
N ALA A 622 4.19 -7.99 15.14
CA ALA A 622 4.82 -8.98 14.29
C ALA A 622 4.42 -10.41 14.69
N PRO A 623 3.34 -10.97 14.12
CA PRO A 623 2.96 -12.35 14.41
C PRO A 623 4.03 -13.32 13.94
N ARG A 624 4.43 -14.26 14.82
CA ARG A 624 5.42 -15.29 14.45
C ARG A 624 4.88 -16.27 13.44
N ASN A 625 3.58 -16.51 13.43
CA ASN A 625 2.92 -17.47 12.54
C ASN A 625 1.69 -16.83 11.93
N PHE A 626 1.57 -16.86 10.61
CA PHE A 626 0.36 -16.44 9.91
C PHE A 626 0.27 -17.11 8.55
N GLY A 627 -0.93 -17.16 7.99
CA GLY A 627 -1.10 -17.76 6.69
C GLY A 627 -2.55 -17.97 6.30
N THR A 628 -2.74 -18.56 5.13
CA THR A 628 -4.06 -18.85 4.57
C THR A 628 -4.08 -20.24 3.93
N ALA A 629 -5.26 -20.87 3.92
CA ALA A 629 -5.53 -22.06 3.13
C ALA A 629 -6.85 -21.90 2.38
N GLN A 630 -6.90 -22.36 1.14
CA GLN A 630 -8.05 -22.28 0.26
C GLN A 630 -8.39 -23.69 -0.25
N LEU A 631 -9.65 -24.07 -0.11
CA LEU A 631 -10.21 -25.26 -0.75
C LEU A 631 -11.15 -24.81 -1.85
N GLN A 632 -10.74 -25.00 -3.11
CA GLN A 632 -11.52 -24.67 -4.29
C GLN A 632 -12.23 -25.94 -4.80
N TRP A 633 -13.54 -25.81 -5.07
CA TRP A 633 -14.38 -26.85 -5.64
C TRP A 633 -15.06 -26.37 -6.91
N ARG A 634 -14.79 -27.04 -8.02
CA ARG A 634 -15.34 -26.78 -9.36
C ARG A 634 -16.19 -27.97 -9.81
N PRO A 635 -17.45 -28.12 -9.30
CA PRO A 635 -18.28 -29.26 -9.66
C PRO A 635 -18.68 -29.29 -11.14
N THR A 636 -18.68 -28.12 -11.79
CA THR A 636 -18.92 -27.94 -13.22
C THR A 636 -17.98 -26.86 -13.76
N SER A 637 -17.88 -26.75 -15.09
CA SER A 637 -17.13 -25.66 -15.75
C SER A 637 -17.69 -24.25 -15.46
N ARG A 638 -18.94 -24.16 -15.00
CA ARG A 638 -19.66 -22.88 -14.75
C ARG A 638 -19.77 -22.51 -13.26
N LEU A 639 -19.38 -23.39 -12.34
CA LEU A 639 -19.53 -23.13 -10.90
C LEU A 639 -18.22 -23.36 -10.19
N MET A 640 -17.73 -22.37 -9.49
CA MET A 640 -16.58 -22.46 -8.57
C MET A 640 -16.99 -21.96 -7.19
N THR A 641 -16.61 -22.71 -6.17
CA THR A 641 -16.76 -22.30 -4.75
C THR A 641 -15.43 -22.46 -4.05
N GLU A 642 -15.07 -21.47 -3.26
CA GLU A 642 -13.85 -21.46 -2.46
C GLU A 642 -14.19 -21.26 -0.98
N LEU A 643 -13.67 -22.14 -0.12
CA LEU A 643 -13.62 -21.94 1.31
C LEU A 643 -12.19 -21.51 1.68
N GLN A 644 -12.03 -20.31 2.22
CA GLN A 644 -10.75 -19.77 2.67
C GLN A 644 -10.68 -19.76 4.20
N TRP A 645 -9.58 -20.26 4.75
CA TRP A 645 -9.20 -20.09 6.14
C TRP A 645 -8.04 -19.10 6.22
N VAL A 646 -8.19 -18.06 7.07
CA VAL A 646 -7.17 -17.06 7.39
C VAL A 646 -6.77 -17.26 8.84
N ALA A 647 -5.49 -17.41 9.11
CA ALA A 647 -4.93 -17.62 10.44
C ALA A 647 -3.89 -16.55 10.76
N MET A 648 -4.04 -15.94 11.93
CA MET A 648 -3.11 -14.99 12.53
C MET A 648 -2.72 -15.52 13.91
N GLY A 649 -1.43 -15.75 14.15
CA GLY A 649 -0.89 -16.15 15.44
C GLY A 649 -0.77 -15.01 16.44
N GLU A 650 -0.39 -15.35 17.66
CA GLU A 650 -0.09 -14.40 18.73
C GLU A 650 1.06 -13.47 18.36
N TYR A 651 1.00 -12.22 18.81
CA TYR A 651 2.10 -11.26 18.74
C TYR A 651 2.07 -10.26 19.92
N TYR A 652 3.22 -9.67 20.23
CA TYR A 652 3.33 -8.63 21.23
C TYR A 652 2.82 -7.29 20.70
N SER A 653 2.04 -6.58 21.50
CA SER A 653 1.47 -5.27 21.17
C SER A 653 2.34 -4.09 21.63
N ASN A 654 3.41 -4.36 22.44
CA ASN A 654 4.38 -3.37 22.89
C ASN A 654 5.82 -3.89 22.80
N PRO A 655 6.82 -3.01 22.67
CA PRO A 655 8.22 -3.42 22.47
C PRO A 655 8.84 -4.10 23.70
N GLU A 656 8.31 -3.86 24.91
CA GLU A 656 8.78 -4.49 26.14
C GLU A 656 8.34 -5.96 26.24
N ASN A 657 7.50 -6.47 25.34
CA ASN A 657 6.92 -7.81 25.32
C ASN A 657 6.10 -8.15 26.59
N LEU A 658 5.42 -7.17 27.13
CA LEU A 658 4.58 -7.32 28.34
C LEU A 658 3.09 -7.49 28.01
N ASN A 659 2.65 -7.06 26.81
CA ASN A 659 1.29 -7.15 26.36
C ASN A 659 1.26 -7.87 25.01
N SER A 660 0.22 -8.69 24.78
CA SER A 660 0.08 -9.46 23.53
C SER A 660 -1.36 -9.47 23.03
N TYR A 661 -1.52 -9.82 21.78
CA TYR A 661 -2.77 -10.18 21.13
C TYR A 661 -2.74 -11.67 20.78
N ASP A 662 -3.77 -12.43 21.15
CA ASP A 662 -3.83 -13.90 20.99
C ASP A 662 -3.91 -14.37 19.54
N GLY A 663 -4.10 -13.46 18.59
CA GLY A 663 -4.35 -13.81 17.19
C GLY A 663 -5.82 -14.21 16.92
N HIS A 664 -6.06 -14.70 15.69
CA HIS A 664 -7.43 -15.08 15.29
C HIS A 664 -7.44 -16.05 14.12
N ASN A 665 -8.61 -16.65 13.90
CA ASN A 665 -8.91 -17.48 12.73
C ASN A 665 -10.25 -17.01 12.16
N VAL A 666 -10.27 -16.78 10.82
CA VAL A 666 -11.46 -16.34 10.10
C VAL A 666 -11.70 -17.25 8.91
N LEU A 667 -12.96 -17.59 8.65
CA LEU A 667 -13.40 -18.35 7.48
C LEU A 667 -14.17 -17.44 6.53
N ASN A 668 -13.85 -17.55 5.23
CA ASN A 668 -14.53 -16.85 4.15
C ASN A 668 -15.04 -17.87 3.13
N LEU A 669 -16.19 -17.63 2.54
CA LEU A 669 -16.77 -18.43 1.47
C LEU A 669 -16.99 -17.52 0.25
N ARG A 670 -16.53 -17.96 -0.91
CA ARG A 670 -16.73 -17.28 -2.18
C ARG A 670 -17.31 -18.26 -3.19
N THR A 671 -18.28 -17.79 -3.95
CA THR A 671 -18.89 -18.60 -5.02
C THR A 671 -19.04 -17.73 -6.25
N ARG A 672 -18.62 -18.27 -7.40
CA ARG A 672 -18.81 -17.68 -8.72
C ARG A 672 -19.59 -18.67 -9.58
N TRP A 673 -20.64 -18.19 -10.20
CA TRP A 673 -21.48 -18.94 -11.13
C TRP A 673 -21.62 -18.22 -12.47
N ASP A 674 -21.09 -18.80 -13.53
CA ASP A 674 -21.26 -18.30 -14.90
C ASP A 674 -22.64 -18.75 -15.39
N ALA A 675 -23.66 -17.90 -15.13
CA ALA A 675 -25.06 -18.19 -15.41
C ALA A 675 -25.33 -18.29 -16.93
N THR A 676 -24.64 -17.47 -17.72
CA THR A 676 -24.59 -17.54 -19.20
C THR A 676 -23.11 -17.35 -19.63
N GLU A 677 -22.83 -17.26 -20.93
CA GLU A 677 -21.51 -16.93 -21.47
C GLU A 677 -21.10 -15.50 -21.10
N ASP A 678 -22.08 -14.58 -20.98
CA ASP A 678 -21.84 -13.16 -20.73
C ASP A 678 -22.14 -12.74 -19.29
N LEU A 679 -22.87 -13.56 -18.50
CA LEU A 679 -23.33 -13.17 -17.16
C LEU A 679 -22.74 -14.08 -16.08
N THR A 680 -21.98 -13.47 -15.18
CA THR A 680 -21.47 -14.11 -13.96
C THR A 680 -22.18 -13.54 -12.73
N VAL A 681 -22.58 -14.43 -11.81
CA VAL A 681 -23.11 -14.11 -10.49
C VAL A 681 -22.10 -14.54 -9.42
N SER A 682 -21.72 -13.62 -8.54
CA SER A 682 -20.79 -13.93 -7.44
C SER A 682 -21.43 -13.66 -6.08
N LEU A 683 -21.16 -14.55 -5.12
CA LEU A 683 -21.57 -14.43 -3.73
C LEU A 683 -20.31 -14.55 -2.85
N ASN A 684 -19.97 -13.51 -2.11
CA ASN A 684 -18.87 -13.49 -1.17
C ASN A 684 -19.40 -13.34 0.26
N ILE A 685 -19.08 -14.30 1.13
CA ILE A 685 -19.42 -14.25 2.56
C ILE A 685 -18.09 -14.21 3.33
N LEU A 686 -17.79 -13.06 3.93
CA LEU A 686 -16.59 -12.82 4.71
C LEU A 686 -16.90 -12.98 6.19
N ASN A 687 -15.93 -13.53 6.94
CA ASN A 687 -16.10 -13.88 8.35
C ASN A 687 -17.35 -14.74 8.59
N LEU A 688 -17.43 -15.87 7.88
CA LEU A 688 -18.59 -16.79 7.86
C LEU A 688 -19.05 -17.22 9.26
N THR A 689 -18.14 -17.31 10.21
CA THR A 689 -18.42 -17.74 11.60
C THR A 689 -18.70 -16.58 12.55
N ASP A 690 -18.79 -15.35 12.06
CA ASP A 690 -18.98 -14.12 12.83
C ASP A 690 -17.99 -13.99 14.01
N ARG A 691 -16.73 -14.35 13.76
CA ARG A 691 -15.65 -14.29 14.76
C ARG A 691 -15.39 -12.84 15.13
N LYS A 692 -15.34 -12.53 16.43
CA LYS A 692 -14.87 -11.25 16.95
C LYS A 692 -13.35 -11.29 17.02
N TYR A 693 -12.70 -10.44 16.27
CA TYR A 693 -11.24 -10.34 16.19
C TYR A 693 -10.81 -8.87 16.05
N ALA A 694 -9.53 -8.62 16.19
CA ALA A 694 -8.93 -7.32 15.87
C ALA A 694 -8.11 -7.43 14.58
N GLU A 695 -8.33 -6.49 13.65
CA GLU A 695 -7.45 -6.29 12.48
C GLU A 695 -6.05 -5.85 12.93
N ARG A 696 -6.02 -5.05 14.00
CA ARG A 696 -4.80 -4.59 14.64
C ARG A 696 -5.02 -4.46 16.15
N ALA A 697 -4.04 -4.95 16.90
CA ALA A 697 -3.91 -4.71 18.33
C ALA A 697 -2.60 -3.94 18.59
N ASP A 698 -2.66 -2.99 19.48
CA ASP A 698 -1.57 -2.10 19.86
C ASP A 698 -1.70 -1.75 21.34
N TRP A 699 -0.64 -1.29 21.97
CA TRP A 699 -0.62 -0.84 23.36
C TRP A 699 0.03 0.55 23.45
N SER A 700 -0.49 1.38 24.30
CA SER A 700 0.10 2.69 24.58
C SER A 700 0.18 2.99 26.08
N ALA A 701 1.22 3.68 26.50
CA ALA A 701 1.40 4.09 27.91
C ALA A 701 0.26 4.99 28.43
N PHE A 702 -0.50 5.64 27.54
CA PHE A 702 -1.60 6.56 27.89
C PHE A 702 -2.97 5.90 27.87
N GLY A 703 -3.19 4.87 27.06
CA GLY A 703 -4.49 4.23 26.83
C GLY A 703 -4.55 2.74 27.18
N GLY A 704 -3.40 2.11 27.45
CA GLY A 704 -3.32 0.66 27.60
C GLY A 704 -3.58 -0.08 26.30
N ASP A 705 -4.24 -1.23 26.37
CA ASP A 705 -4.61 -2.04 25.22
C ASP A 705 -5.62 -1.32 24.35
N ARG A 706 -5.41 -1.34 23.04
CA ARG A 706 -6.25 -0.68 22.05
C ARG A 706 -6.30 -1.47 20.75
N TYR A 707 -7.44 -1.41 20.07
CA TYR A 707 -7.72 -2.27 18.94
C TYR A 707 -8.42 -1.54 17.79
N PHE A 708 -8.13 -1.95 16.55
CA PHE A 708 -9.04 -1.79 15.42
C PHE A 708 -9.87 -3.07 15.31
N PRO A 709 -11.17 -3.04 15.62
CA PRO A 709 -12.01 -4.23 15.59
C PRO A 709 -12.20 -4.72 14.16
N GLY A 710 -12.04 -6.02 13.94
CA GLY A 710 -12.40 -6.68 12.71
C GLY A 710 -13.89 -6.66 12.44
N GLU A 711 -14.27 -6.67 11.18
CA GLU A 711 -15.67 -6.59 10.78
C GLU A 711 -16.45 -7.89 11.07
N PRO A 712 -17.75 -7.82 11.42
CA PRO A 712 -18.61 -8.98 11.60
C PRO A 712 -18.83 -9.71 10.26
N LEU A 713 -19.65 -10.76 10.26
CA LEU A 713 -20.07 -11.43 9.03
C LEU A 713 -20.62 -10.42 8.02
N ARG A 714 -20.11 -10.49 6.78
CA ARG A 714 -20.52 -9.68 5.64
C ARG A 714 -20.84 -10.57 4.44
N ALA A 715 -21.92 -10.26 3.73
CA ALA A 715 -22.28 -10.94 2.50
C ALA A 715 -22.45 -9.94 1.37
N PHE A 716 -21.80 -10.20 0.22
CA PHE A 716 -21.82 -9.38 -0.98
C PHE A 716 -22.36 -10.19 -2.15
N LEU A 717 -23.24 -9.59 -2.93
CA LEU A 717 -23.75 -10.15 -4.16
C LEU A 717 -23.33 -9.27 -5.33
N ALA A 718 -22.66 -9.86 -6.31
CA ALA A 718 -22.22 -9.15 -7.50
C ALA A 718 -22.77 -9.79 -8.77
N LEU A 719 -23.07 -8.94 -9.75
CA LEU A 719 -23.40 -9.30 -11.13
C LEU A 719 -22.34 -8.70 -12.04
N ASN A 720 -21.67 -9.53 -12.82
CA ASN A 720 -20.73 -9.11 -13.85
C ASN A 720 -21.30 -9.47 -15.23
N TRP A 721 -21.30 -8.51 -16.13
CA TRP A 721 -21.71 -8.71 -17.51
C TRP A 721 -20.56 -8.34 -18.45
N ALA A 722 -20.08 -9.33 -19.23
CA ALA A 722 -19.11 -9.19 -20.31
C ALA A 722 -19.84 -8.94 -21.64
N PHE A 723 -19.23 -8.14 -22.58
CA PHE A 723 -19.82 -7.82 -23.87
C PHE A 723 -18.78 -7.44 -24.92
#